data_2a66d34ac383e1af92f7900acb9eef3d
#
_entry.id   2a66d34ac383e1af92f7900acb9eef3d
#
_cell.length_a   1.000
_cell.length_b   1.000
_cell.length_c   1.000
_cell.angle_alpha   90.00
_cell.angle_beta   90.00
_cell.angle_gamma   90.00
#
_symmetry.space_group_name_H-M   'P 1'
#
loop_
_entity.id
_entity.type
_entity.pdbx_description
1 polymer ?
#
loop_
_entity_poly.entity_id
_entity_poly.type
_entity_poly.pdbx_seq_one_letter_code
_entity_poly.pdbx_strand_id
1 'polypeptide(L)'
;MSITRIWTAGAVLLLLSACKPDFHVYDLRCEGLVEPLGIDSTTPHFSWKIASEKPMTQYAYEVEVDGNLWRSGRVESTQQVMVPYEGLELASRQQSRWRVRVWNQDDQVSRWSAWQRFGVGIVAPDTLRGSYIGAVPGEGRAPLLGRGFTLKKTPKQALLYVNSLGYHEVSLNGQRVSHAVLTPAVSQLNKRSLIVVYDVTEFLKRGLNQLFIAAGSGWYKPTTFGTTYEGPLVKAELDLDGEPFLVTDASWEGGWSGYADHGTWGPHGFAGEEIHAQMEPQWAPVDVVKVDSVQATMQMCEPCTIQEMLDPVSVTHVSDTSWLVDFGRVVNAQLYLQLPSLPEGHVTPVWFGDNQPDNLDPDICGSDTYISSGVPEGDVFLNRFNHHVFRYVKLDNLTEKPLKIKAYRMRTDFPKRGSFECSDQDLNNIYNLVDWTVENLAFDGYMVDCASIERLGYGGDGNASTMTLQDMADVAPLYLNWLQAWADSQQPDGGLPHTAPNPYKAGGGPYWCSFLVQAAWRSYVSYADKRLLERFYPAMVHWLDYVDTYTVDGLLKRWPDHKYRVWYLGDWAAPKGVDVKDPESIDLVNNCALCQVYLDLEQIALVLEDRVSAVKFRQRYEALAQRIHQVFFHPKTGLYGSGSQLDLVFPLLVGAVPETLMPSVVALLKGRTATLYNGHLATGLVGIPVLTEWATLSQECDWLYGLLKQPGYPGYLYMLEQGGTGVWEEWDGGRSHLHNCYNGIGSWFYQALGGIIPTAPGYRQVRIVPQVPEGLEWVRVTRNTPYGPITVYRNGSSLEVEIPVGVTAEIQGKTFGNGHWNLNYFF
;
A
#
# COMPACT_ATOMS: atom_id res chain seq x y z
N MET A 1 0.72 -75.20 -59.02
CA MET A 1 0.25 -73.90 -59.47
C MET A 1 -0.85 -73.48 -58.49
N SER A 2 -0.61 -72.66 -57.56
CA SER A 2 -1.62 -72.07 -56.68
C SER A 2 -1.15 -70.69 -56.22
N ILE A 3 -1.86 -69.66 -56.60
CA ILE A 3 -1.56 -68.25 -56.38
C ILE A 3 -2.28 -67.82 -55.10
N THR A 4 -1.54 -67.58 -54.04
CA THR A 4 -2.08 -67.06 -52.79
C THR A 4 -2.07 -65.49 -52.83
N ARG A 5 -3.24 -64.89 -52.73
CA ARG A 5 -3.40 -63.44 -52.64
C ARG A 5 -3.23 -63.03 -51.18
N ILE A 6 -2.24 -62.18 -50.91
CA ILE A 6 -2.04 -61.50 -49.65
C ILE A 6 -2.84 -60.17 -49.65
N TRP A 7 -3.76 -60.03 -48.69
CA TRP A 7 -4.42 -58.78 -48.38
C TRP A 7 -3.62 -58.02 -47.32
N THR A 8 -3.07 -56.88 -47.65
CA THR A 8 -2.46 -55.93 -46.74
C THR A 8 -3.56 -54.98 -46.29
N ALA A 9 -3.96 -55.10 -45.04
CA ALA A 9 -4.83 -54.15 -44.36
C ALA A 9 -3.97 -52.96 -43.89
N GLY A 10 -4.11 -51.81 -44.55
CA GLY A 10 -3.50 -50.58 -44.14
C GLY A 10 -4.30 -49.98 -42.94
N ALA A 11 -3.70 -50.02 -41.75
CA ALA A 11 -4.20 -49.27 -40.62
C ALA A 11 -3.80 -47.79 -40.79
N VAL A 12 -4.78 -46.94 -41.08
CA VAL A 12 -4.62 -45.47 -41.02
C VAL A 12 -4.64 -45.09 -39.56
N LEU A 13 -3.47 -44.87 -38.97
CA LEU A 13 -3.31 -44.18 -37.69
C LEU A 13 -3.66 -42.70 -37.89
N LEU A 14 -4.87 -42.31 -37.55
CA LEU A 14 -5.26 -40.91 -37.32
C LEU A 14 -4.50 -40.44 -36.06
N LEU A 15 -3.34 -39.83 -36.26
CA LEU A 15 -2.69 -38.98 -35.31
C LEU A 15 -3.60 -37.75 -35.08
N LEU A 16 -4.47 -37.84 -34.12
CA LEU A 16 -5.10 -36.65 -33.52
C LEU A 16 -4.00 -35.82 -32.86
N SER A 17 -3.37 -34.94 -33.62
CA SER A 17 -2.63 -33.81 -33.07
C SER A 17 -3.64 -33.01 -32.28
N ALA A 18 -3.74 -33.24 -30.98
CA ALA A 18 -4.42 -32.33 -30.11
C ALA A 18 -3.73 -30.96 -30.24
N CYS A 19 -4.30 -30.05 -31.02
CA CYS A 19 -3.89 -28.66 -31.05
C CYS A 19 -3.84 -28.18 -29.61
N LYS A 20 -2.68 -27.71 -29.17
CA LYS A 20 -2.56 -27.09 -27.88
C LYS A 20 -3.50 -25.89 -27.88
N PRO A 21 -4.35 -25.69 -26.87
CA PRO A 21 -5.17 -24.49 -26.80
C PRO A 21 -4.24 -23.26 -26.75
N ASP A 22 -4.59 -22.24 -27.51
CA ASP A 22 -3.83 -21.00 -27.66
C ASP A 22 -3.94 -20.09 -26.42
N PHE A 23 -4.48 -20.61 -25.29
CA PHE A 23 -4.69 -19.87 -24.05
C PHE A 23 -4.31 -20.69 -22.81
N HIS A 24 -3.92 -19.97 -21.74
CA HIS A 24 -3.56 -20.58 -20.46
C HIS A 24 -3.90 -19.66 -19.29
N VAL A 25 -4.03 -20.27 -18.11
CA VAL A 25 -4.27 -19.58 -16.84
C VAL A 25 -2.93 -19.23 -16.19
N TYR A 26 -2.84 -18.03 -15.62
CA TYR A 26 -1.67 -17.53 -14.90
C TYR A 26 -2.08 -16.64 -13.72
N ASP A 27 -1.13 -16.18 -12.90
CA ASP A 27 -1.31 -15.29 -11.74
C ASP A 27 -2.46 -15.72 -10.82
N LEU A 28 -2.32 -16.94 -10.29
CA LEU A 28 -3.28 -17.55 -9.37
C LEU A 28 -3.15 -16.93 -7.97
N ARG A 29 -4.28 -16.53 -7.39
CA ARG A 29 -4.35 -15.90 -6.07
C ARG A 29 -5.36 -16.61 -5.18
N CYS A 30 -5.02 -16.72 -3.89
CA CYS A 30 -5.92 -17.13 -2.83
C CYS A 30 -6.06 -15.95 -1.85
N GLU A 31 -7.28 -15.45 -1.64
CA GLU A 31 -7.54 -14.23 -0.86
C GLU A 31 -6.70 -13.01 -1.33
N GLY A 32 -6.48 -12.88 -2.63
CA GLY A 32 -5.66 -11.82 -3.22
C GLY A 32 -4.15 -12.03 -3.10
N LEU A 33 -3.67 -13.02 -2.34
CA LEU A 33 -2.27 -13.29 -2.04
C LEU A 33 -1.70 -14.43 -2.90
N VAL A 34 -0.37 -14.41 -3.11
CA VAL A 34 0.37 -15.49 -3.78
C VAL A 34 0.82 -16.50 -2.75
N GLU A 35 0.40 -17.75 -2.89
CA GLU A 35 0.78 -18.89 -2.05
C GLU A 35 0.80 -18.57 -0.53
N PRO A 36 -0.27 -17.98 0.05
CA PRO A 36 -0.29 -17.61 1.45
C PRO A 36 -0.24 -18.86 2.34
N LEU A 37 0.61 -18.84 3.37
CA LEU A 37 0.74 -19.94 4.33
C LEU A 37 -0.27 -19.88 5.47
N GLY A 38 -0.98 -18.75 5.62
CA GLY A 38 -1.93 -18.58 6.71
C GLY A 38 -2.97 -17.50 6.42
N ILE A 39 -4.07 -17.87 5.72
CA ILE A 39 -5.22 -16.98 5.52
C ILE A 39 -6.16 -17.01 6.73
N ASP A 40 -6.97 -15.95 6.90
CA ASP A 40 -7.92 -15.82 8.03
C ASP A 40 -9.33 -16.40 7.73
N SER A 41 -9.45 -17.18 6.64
CA SER A 41 -10.73 -17.75 6.19
C SER A 41 -10.65 -19.28 6.05
N THR A 42 -11.70 -19.98 6.51
CA THR A 42 -11.93 -21.43 6.30
C THR A 42 -12.62 -21.72 4.96
N THR A 43 -13.16 -20.69 4.30
CA THR A 43 -13.82 -20.74 2.99
C THR A 43 -13.21 -19.71 2.05
N PRO A 44 -11.97 -19.95 1.54
CA PRO A 44 -11.23 -18.97 0.78
C PRO A 44 -11.85 -18.68 -0.59
N HIS A 45 -11.38 -17.58 -1.20
CA HIS A 45 -11.71 -17.20 -2.57
C HIS A 45 -10.46 -17.30 -3.45
N PHE A 46 -10.68 -17.74 -4.68
CA PHE A 46 -9.65 -17.92 -5.68
C PHE A 46 -9.81 -16.92 -6.82
N SER A 47 -8.70 -16.46 -7.35
CA SER A 47 -8.67 -15.60 -8.55
C SER A 47 -7.56 -16.04 -9.50
N TRP A 48 -7.76 -15.82 -10.78
CA TRP A 48 -6.78 -16.13 -11.82
C TRP A 48 -6.91 -15.19 -13.02
N LYS A 49 -5.84 -15.10 -13.80
CA LYS A 49 -5.83 -14.39 -15.07
C LYS A 49 -5.68 -15.37 -16.22
N ILE A 50 -6.12 -14.96 -17.40
CA ILE A 50 -6.04 -15.77 -18.62
C ILE A 50 -5.25 -15.00 -19.68
N ALA A 51 -4.20 -15.62 -20.21
CA ALA A 51 -3.50 -15.16 -21.41
C ALA A 51 -4.01 -15.91 -22.62
N SER A 52 -4.28 -15.20 -23.71
CA SER A 52 -4.72 -15.74 -24.98
C SER A 52 -4.16 -14.95 -26.16
N GLU A 53 -3.69 -15.65 -27.19
CA GLU A 53 -3.23 -15.00 -28.44
C GLU A 53 -4.41 -14.57 -29.34
N LYS A 54 -5.61 -15.10 -29.09
CA LYS A 54 -6.82 -14.83 -29.86
C LYS A 54 -7.93 -14.29 -28.97
N PRO A 55 -8.87 -13.52 -29.54
CA PRO A 55 -10.06 -13.13 -28.80
C PRO A 55 -10.80 -14.36 -28.29
N MET A 56 -11.08 -14.38 -26.98
CA MET A 56 -11.83 -15.44 -26.32
C MET A 56 -12.62 -14.91 -25.13
N THR A 57 -13.62 -15.66 -24.72
CA THR A 57 -14.34 -15.45 -23.46
C THR A 57 -14.26 -16.71 -22.62
N GLN A 58 -13.96 -16.59 -21.34
CA GLN A 58 -14.16 -17.72 -20.43
C GLN A 58 -15.65 -18.04 -20.37
N TYR A 59 -16.03 -19.25 -20.78
CA TYR A 59 -17.39 -19.75 -20.68
C TYR A 59 -17.62 -20.59 -19.42
N ALA A 60 -16.59 -21.37 -19.02
CA ALA A 60 -16.64 -22.18 -17.81
C ALA A 60 -15.25 -22.26 -17.15
N TYR A 61 -15.26 -22.67 -15.90
CA TYR A 61 -14.05 -23.03 -15.16
C TYR A 61 -14.25 -24.35 -14.38
N GLU A 62 -13.14 -24.92 -13.95
CA GLU A 62 -13.11 -25.99 -12.94
C GLU A 62 -11.94 -25.74 -12.01
N VAL A 63 -12.25 -25.64 -10.72
CA VAL A 63 -11.28 -25.53 -9.63
C VAL A 63 -11.15 -26.89 -8.93
N GLU A 64 -9.92 -27.26 -8.58
CA GLU A 64 -9.63 -28.46 -7.80
C GLU A 64 -8.74 -28.09 -6.61
N VAL A 65 -9.15 -28.50 -5.42
CA VAL A 65 -8.37 -28.43 -4.18
C VAL A 65 -7.93 -29.85 -3.81
N ASP A 66 -6.64 -30.00 -3.50
CA ASP A 66 -5.94 -31.27 -3.30
C ASP A 66 -6.56 -32.19 -2.23
N GLY A 67 -6.24 -33.48 -2.36
CA GLY A 67 -6.64 -34.49 -1.36
C GLY A 67 -8.11 -34.85 -1.40
N ASN A 68 -8.82 -34.62 -2.49
CA ASN A 68 -10.27 -34.82 -2.63
C ASN A 68 -11.09 -33.90 -1.69
N LEU A 69 -10.49 -32.79 -1.22
CA LEU A 69 -11.18 -31.82 -0.39
C LEU A 69 -12.33 -31.16 -1.15
N TRP A 70 -12.08 -30.78 -2.39
CA TRP A 70 -13.10 -30.18 -3.25
C TRP A 70 -12.73 -30.21 -4.71
N ARG A 71 -13.76 -30.37 -5.54
CA ARG A 71 -13.70 -30.17 -6.97
C ARG A 71 -15.01 -29.55 -7.42
N SER A 72 -14.96 -28.37 -8.00
CA SER A 72 -16.16 -27.65 -8.43
C SER A 72 -16.92 -28.38 -9.54
N GLY A 73 -16.24 -29.31 -10.25
CA GLY A 73 -16.69 -29.71 -11.57
C GLY A 73 -16.63 -28.55 -12.56
N ARG A 74 -17.20 -28.75 -13.76
CA ARG A 74 -17.33 -27.68 -14.73
C ARG A 74 -18.46 -26.73 -14.33
N VAL A 75 -18.11 -25.50 -13.99
CA VAL A 75 -19.05 -24.42 -13.67
C VAL A 75 -19.15 -23.47 -14.85
N GLU A 76 -20.33 -23.31 -15.43
CA GLU A 76 -20.60 -22.36 -16.51
C GLU A 76 -20.65 -20.94 -15.92
N SER A 77 -19.54 -20.20 -16.02
CA SER A 77 -19.38 -18.87 -15.48
C SER A 77 -18.20 -18.14 -16.11
N THR A 78 -18.36 -16.83 -16.25
CA THR A 78 -17.28 -15.91 -16.68
C THR A 78 -16.47 -15.35 -15.50
N GLN A 79 -16.80 -15.75 -14.25
CA GLN A 79 -16.12 -15.25 -13.07
C GLN A 79 -14.67 -15.78 -13.00
N GLN A 80 -13.72 -14.89 -12.77
CA GLN A 80 -12.29 -15.16 -12.64
C GLN A 80 -11.69 -14.55 -11.37
N VAL A 81 -12.45 -13.69 -10.70
CA VAL A 81 -12.03 -12.91 -9.54
C VAL A 81 -12.92 -13.27 -8.38
N MET A 82 -12.30 -13.55 -7.23
CA MET A 82 -13.01 -13.87 -5.97
C MET A 82 -14.03 -14.99 -6.13
N VAL A 83 -13.63 -16.09 -6.79
CA VAL A 83 -14.43 -17.31 -6.94
C VAL A 83 -14.43 -18.06 -5.60
N PRO A 84 -15.62 -18.31 -4.98
CA PRO A 84 -15.68 -18.90 -3.67
C PRO A 84 -15.29 -20.39 -3.69
N TYR A 85 -14.62 -20.81 -2.63
CA TYR A 85 -14.48 -22.23 -2.30
C TYR A 85 -15.80 -22.72 -1.71
N GLU A 86 -16.45 -23.69 -2.35
CA GLU A 86 -17.73 -24.25 -1.95
C GLU A 86 -17.62 -25.69 -1.41
N GLY A 87 -16.41 -26.10 -1.02
CA GLY A 87 -16.19 -27.39 -0.37
C GLY A 87 -16.56 -27.36 1.11
N LEU A 88 -16.20 -28.44 1.81
CA LEU A 88 -16.31 -28.46 3.28
C LEU A 88 -15.35 -27.44 3.87
N GLU A 89 -15.77 -26.76 4.93
CA GLU A 89 -14.90 -25.80 5.63
C GLU A 89 -13.54 -26.41 5.94
N LEU A 90 -12.49 -25.67 5.60
CA LEU A 90 -11.13 -26.08 5.88
C LEU A 90 -10.83 -25.89 7.37
N ALA A 91 -10.03 -26.78 7.92
CA ALA A 91 -9.65 -26.67 9.32
C ALA A 91 -8.61 -25.55 9.53
N SER A 92 -8.63 -24.95 10.74
CA SER A 92 -7.53 -24.08 11.20
C SER A 92 -6.19 -24.83 11.04
N ARG A 93 -5.15 -24.13 10.56
CA ARG A 93 -3.80 -24.65 10.30
C ARG A 93 -3.68 -25.63 9.13
N GLN A 94 -4.75 -25.89 8.40
CA GLN A 94 -4.76 -26.81 7.27
C GLN A 94 -3.97 -26.23 6.09
N GLN A 95 -2.98 -26.98 5.62
CA GLN A 95 -2.25 -26.65 4.38
C GLN A 95 -2.84 -27.44 3.22
N SER A 96 -2.98 -26.78 2.10
CA SER A 96 -3.58 -27.33 0.89
C SER A 96 -2.92 -26.72 -0.36
N ARG A 97 -3.33 -27.22 -1.51
CA ARG A 97 -2.96 -26.62 -2.80
C ARG A 97 -4.18 -26.70 -3.73
N TRP A 98 -4.21 -25.82 -4.69
CA TRP A 98 -5.30 -25.73 -5.64
C TRP A 98 -4.78 -25.47 -7.05
N ARG A 99 -5.62 -25.76 -8.04
CA ARG A 99 -5.39 -25.46 -9.46
C ARG A 99 -6.70 -25.21 -10.17
N VAL A 100 -6.63 -24.61 -11.35
CA VAL A 100 -7.79 -24.28 -12.16
C VAL A 100 -7.53 -24.58 -13.64
N ARG A 101 -8.60 -24.92 -14.37
CA ARG A 101 -8.66 -24.91 -15.83
C ARG A 101 -9.93 -24.23 -16.30
N VAL A 102 -9.90 -23.69 -17.53
CA VAL A 102 -11.00 -22.90 -18.07
C VAL A 102 -11.37 -23.39 -19.46
N TRP A 103 -12.65 -23.15 -19.83
CA TRP A 103 -13.17 -23.39 -21.19
C TRP A 103 -13.49 -22.05 -21.83
N ASN A 104 -13.18 -21.95 -23.12
CA ASN A 104 -13.60 -20.81 -23.95
C ASN A 104 -15.02 -21.04 -24.51
N GLN A 105 -15.52 -20.06 -25.29
CA GLN A 105 -16.84 -20.07 -25.92
C GLN A 105 -17.00 -21.19 -26.98
N ASP A 106 -15.92 -21.77 -27.48
CA ASP A 106 -15.89 -22.85 -28.45
C ASP A 106 -15.74 -24.23 -27.80
N ASP A 107 -15.96 -24.30 -26.46
CA ASP A 107 -15.84 -25.49 -25.64
C ASP A 107 -14.43 -26.13 -25.62
N GLN A 108 -13.40 -25.36 -25.99
CA GLN A 108 -12.02 -25.78 -25.86
C GLN A 108 -11.54 -25.55 -24.44
N VAL A 109 -10.85 -26.54 -23.85
CA VAL A 109 -10.35 -26.48 -22.48
C VAL A 109 -8.86 -26.17 -22.42
N SER A 110 -8.44 -25.30 -21.49
CA SER A 110 -7.04 -25.07 -21.17
C SER A 110 -6.42 -26.31 -20.55
N ARG A 111 -5.09 -26.35 -20.47
CA ARG A 111 -4.44 -27.24 -19.52
C ARG A 111 -4.78 -26.77 -18.09
N TRP A 112 -4.67 -27.70 -17.14
CA TRP A 112 -4.65 -27.32 -15.74
C TRP A 112 -3.48 -26.34 -15.49
N SER A 113 -3.73 -25.34 -14.64
CA SER A 113 -2.62 -24.53 -14.09
C SER A 113 -1.65 -25.40 -13.31
N ALA A 114 -0.46 -24.88 -13.01
CA ALA A 114 0.36 -25.44 -11.95
C ALA A 114 -0.42 -25.43 -10.61
N TRP A 115 -0.08 -26.36 -9.73
CA TRP A 115 -0.57 -26.35 -8.36
C TRP A 115 0.01 -25.14 -7.61
N GLN A 116 -0.85 -24.39 -6.92
CA GLN A 116 -0.48 -23.30 -6.02
C GLN A 116 -0.80 -23.68 -4.60
N ARG A 117 0.12 -23.44 -3.68
CA ARG A 117 -0.08 -23.70 -2.24
C ARG A 117 -0.94 -22.62 -1.61
N PHE A 118 -1.66 -22.98 -0.57
CA PHE A 118 -2.25 -22.07 0.40
C PHE A 118 -2.45 -22.77 1.73
N GLY A 119 -2.52 -22.01 2.81
CA GLY A 119 -2.80 -22.52 4.14
C GLY A 119 -3.83 -21.67 4.86
N VAL A 120 -4.73 -22.32 5.58
CA VAL A 120 -5.54 -21.66 6.60
C VAL A 120 -4.63 -21.40 7.80
N GLY A 121 -4.64 -20.18 8.30
CA GLY A 121 -3.90 -19.82 9.49
C GLY A 121 -4.60 -20.26 10.77
N ILE A 122 -4.42 -19.49 11.82
CA ILE A 122 -5.09 -19.72 13.10
C ILE A 122 -6.41 -18.95 13.09
N VAL A 123 -7.52 -19.68 12.98
CA VAL A 123 -8.87 -19.15 12.87
C VAL A 123 -9.72 -19.61 14.05
N ALA A 124 -10.51 -18.70 14.64
CA ALA A 124 -11.38 -18.99 15.77
C ALA A 124 -12.25 -20.25 15.53
N PRO A 125 -12.45 -21.13 16.54
CA PRO A 125 -12.08 -20.98 17.95
C PRO A 125 -10.63 -21.33 18.30
N ASP A 126 -9.80 -21.70 17.31
CA ASP A 126 -8.38 -21.98 17.53
C ASP A 126 -7.61 -20.72 17.92
N THR A 127 -6.52 -20.88 18.67
CA THR A 127 -5.68 -19.78 19.13
C THR A 127 -4.20 -20.18 19.04
N LEU A 128 -3.34 -19.19 18.86
CA LEU A 128 -1.91 -19.39 18.96
C LEU A 128 -1.56 -19.88 20.36
N ARG A 129 -0.87 -21.02 20.44
CA ARG A 129 -0.47 -21.64 21.72
C ARG A 129 0.77 -20.96 22.29
N GLY A 130 1.08 -21.26 23.56
CA GLY A 130 2.20 -20.66 24.28
C GLY A 130 1.86 -19.34 24.97
N SER A 131 2.87 -18.67 25.46
CA SER A 131 2.78 -17.39 26.19
C SER A 131 3.60 -16.31 25.46
N TYR A 132 3.23 -15.06 25.65
CA TYR A 132 4.14 -13.97 25.29
C TYR A 132 5.35 -14.01 26.21
N ILE A 133 6.53 -13.88 25.62
CA ILE A 133 7.80 -13.79 26.31
C ILE A 133 8.56 -12.55 25.88
N GLY A 134 9.35 -11.99 26.82
CA GLY A 134 10.26 -10.87 26.59
C GLY A 134 11.55 -11.08 27.33
N ALA A 135 12.59 -10.31 27.04
CA ALA A 135 13.78 -10.30 27.87
C ALA A 135 13.49 -9.58 29.18
N VAL A 136 14.22 -9.99 30.23
CA VAL A 136 14.17 -9.31 31.53
C VAL A 136 14.47 -7.82 31.36
N PRO A 137 13.68 -6.88 31.93
CA PRO A 137 13.92 -5.45 31.85
C PRO A 137 15.35 -5.08 32.23
N GLY A 138 16.01 -4.23 31.44
CA GLY A 138 17.38 -3.86 31.66
C GLY A 138 17.88 -2.78 30.73
N GLU A 139 18.68 -3.11 29.73
CA GLU A 139 19.54 -2.19 29.02
C GLU A 139 18.89 -1.39 27.85
N GLY A 140 17.57 -1.50 27.64
CA GLY A 140 16.88 -0.78 26.54
C GLY A 140 17.24 -1.28 25.14
N ARG A 141 17.90 -2.43 25.01
CA ARG A 141 18.31 -3.03 23.76
C ARG A 141 17.24 -3.99 23.21
N ALA A 142 17.29 -4.27 21.94
CA ALA A 142 16.42 -5.24 21.28
C ALA A 142 16.72 -6.66 21.82
N PRO A 143 15.70 -7.38 22.36
CA PRO A 143 15.92 -8.71 22.89
C PRO A 143 16.16 -9.74 21.79
N LEU A 144 17.02 -10.72 22.10
CA LEU A 144 17.20 -11.95 21.35
C LEU A 144 16.68 -13.11 22.20
N LEU A 145 15.63 -13.79 21.72
CA LEU A 145 14.96 -14.89 22.42
C LEU A 145 15.39 -16.20 21.79
N GLY A 146 15.84 -17.16 22.57
CA GLY A 146 16.46 -18.38 22.07
C GLY A 146 15.91 -19.66 22.69
N ARG A 147 15.83 -20.73 21.85
CA ARG A 147 15.49 -22.07 22.30
C ARG A 147 16.20 -23.14 21.48
N GLY A 148 16.95 -24.00 22.18
CA GLY A 148 17.51 -25.25 21.63
C GLY A 148 16.51 -26.41 21.75
N PHE A 149 16.43 -27.25 20.73
CA PHE A 149 15.62 -28.47 20.74
C PHE A 149 16.23 -29.57 19.86
N THR A 150 15.85 -30.86 20.11
CA THR A 150 16.42 -31.98 19.39
C THR A 150 15.37 -32.74 18.60
N LEU A 151 15.63 -32.98 17.31
CA LEU A 151 14.80 -33.79 16.42
C LEU A 151 15.37 -35.17 16.19
N LYS A 152 14.54 -36.20 16.34
CA LYS A 152 14.93 -37.60 16.03
C LYS A 152 15.02 -37.87 14.52
N LYS A 153 14.18 -37.17 13.74
CA LYS A 153 14.13 -37.20 12.27
C LYS A 153 13.73 -35.78 11.77
N THR A 154 14.04 -35.49 10.53
CA THR A 154 13.51 -34.27 9.87
C THR A 154 12.00 -34.44 9.58
N PRO A 155 11.15 -33.41 9.83
CA PRO A 155 9.75 -33.48 9.49
C PRO A 155 9.55 -33.36 7.96
N LYS A 156 8.35 -33.74 7.49
CA LYS A 156 7.95 -33.49 6.08
C LYS A 156 7.50 -32.06 5.89
N GLN A 157 6.94 -31.46 6.93
CA GLN A 157 6.51 -30.07 6.97
C GLN A 157 6.74 -29.50 8.36
N ALA A 158 7.22 -28.26 8.42
CA ALA A 158 7.37 -27.53 9.65
C ALA A 158 6.91 -26.09 9.46
N LEU A 159 5.89 -25.69 10.20
CA LEU A 159 5.35 -24.34 10.16
C LEU A 159 5.59 -23.64 11.50
N LEU A 160 6.18 -22.46 11.42
CA LEU A 160 6.41 -21.60 12.57
C LEU A 160 5.45 -20.42 12.49
N TYR A 161 4.57 -20.32 13.48
CA TYR A 161 3.65 -19.21 13.66
C TYR A 161 4.25 -18.23 14.66
N VAL A 162 4.40 -16.97 14.27
CA VAL A 162 4.98 -15.93 15.14
C VAL A 162 4.05 -14.73 15.21
N ASN A 163 3.71 -14.36 16.42
CA ASN A 163 3.02 -13.12 16.73
C ASN A 163 3.94 -12.26 17.61
N SER A 164 4.12 -11.00 17.25
CA SER A 164 4.90 -10.07 18.06
C SER A 164 4.15 -8.78 18.34
N LEU A 165 4.40 -8.22 19.50
CA LEU A 165 4.10 -6.85 19.85
C LEU A 165 5.41 -6.07 19.67
N GLY A 166 5.50 -5.42 18.51
CA GLY A 166 6.72 -4.92 17.91
C GLY A 166 7.13 -5.74 16.68
N TYR A 167 8.34 -5.53 16.19
CA TYR A 167 8.91 -6.29 15.05
C TYR A 167 9.61 -7.55 15.52
N HIS A 168 9.75 -8.52 14.61
CA HIS A 168 10.58 -9.70 14.85
C HIS A 168 11.36 -10.14 13.60
N GLU A 169 12.47 -10.79 13.83
CA GLU A 169 13.23 -11.55 12.84
C GLU A 169 13.54 -12.94 13.37
N VAL A 170 13.33 -13.96 12.54
CA VAL A 170 13.55 -15.36 12.93
C VAL A 170 14.79 -15.90 12.26
N SER A 171 15.63 -16.60 13.04
CA SER A 171 16.74 -17.41 12.53
C SER A 171 16.68 -18.82 13.09
N LEU A 172 17.00 -19.79 12.24
CA LEU A 172 17.04 -21.20 12.61
C LEU A 172 18.38 -21.82 12.15
N ASN A 173 19.11 -22.39 13.10
CA ASN A 173 20.44 -22.94 12.84
C ASN A 173 21.43 -21.93 12.21
N GLY A 174 21.34 -20.66 12.61
CA GLY A 174 22.17 -19.57 12.11
C GLY A 174 21.76 -19.01 10.75
N GLN A 175 20.64 -19.45 10.18
CA GLN A 175 20.11 -18.94 8.92
C GLN A 175 18.82 -18.16 9.16
N ARG A 176 18.68 -16.98 8.55
CA ARG A 176 17.46 -16.21 8.56
C ARG A 176 16.37 -16.93 7.73
N VAL A 177 15.18 -17.13 8.30
CA VAL A 177 14.10 -17.93 7.67
C VAL A 177 13.27 -17.14 6.65
N SER A 178 13.41 -15.83 6.60
CA SER A 178 12.66 -14.95 5.68
C SER A 178 13.51 -13.78 5.22
N HIS A 179 13.23 -13.28 4.03
CA HIS A 179 13.78 -12.03 3.49
C HIS A 179 12.95 -10.80 3.86
N ALA A 180 11.82 -10.99 4.56
CA ALA A 180 11.01 -9.89 5.05
C ALA A 180 11.79 -9.03 6.08
N VAL A 181 11.56 -7.73 6.04
CA VAL A 181 12.09 -6.74 6.98
C VAL A 181 10.93 -6.06 7.70
N LEU A 182 11.15 -5.48 8.86
CA LEU A 182 10.13 -4.79 9.66
C LEU A 182 8.83 -5.62 9.77
N THR A 183 8.96 -6.88 10.18
CA THR A 183 7.86 -7.85 10.25
C THR A 183 7.37 -7.99 11.71
N PRO A 184 6.04 -8.09 11.93
CA PRO A 184 4.92 -8.07 11.01
C PRO A 184 4.59 -6.68 10.51
N ALA A 185 3.66 -6.59 9.52
CA ALA A 185 3.04 -5.33 9.12
C ALA A 185 2.42 -4.63 10.34
N VAL A 186 2.36 -3.29 10.30
CA VAL A 186 1.85 -2.50 11.41
C VAL A 186 0.33 -2.60 11.50
N SER A 187 -0.18 -2.71 12.72
CA SER A 187 -1.60 -2.74 13.08
C SER A 187 -1.89 -1.78 14.23
N GLN A 188 -3.13 -1.67 14.65
CA GLN A 188 -3.51 -0.93 15.87
C GLN A 188 -3.06 -1.74 17.10
N LEU A 189 -1.79 -1.65 17.48
CA LEU A 189 -1.08 -2.56 18.40
C LEU A 189 -1.66 -2.65 19.82
N ASN A 190 -2.50 -1.71 20.26
CA ASN A 190 -3.26 -1.84 21.50
C ASN A 190 -4.61 -2.57 21.35
N LYS A 191 -4.96 -3.00 20.13
CA LYS A 191 -6.19 -3.72 19.79
C LYS A 191 -5.90 -5.03 19.07
N ARG A 192 -4.97 -5.00 18.13
CA ARG A 192 -4.65 -6.10 17.20
C ARG A 192 -3.16 -6.28 17.02
N SER A 193 -2.72 -7.52 16.97
CA SER A 193 -1.39 -7.92 16.53
C SER A 193 -1.49 -8.97 15.42
N LEU A 194 -0.49 -9.06 14.56
CA LEU A 194 -0.53 -9.92 13.39
C LEU A 194 0.33 -11.17 13.59
N ILE A 195 -0.19 -12.32 13.15
CA ILE A 195 0.51 -13.61 13.12
C ILE A 195 1.08 -13.79 11.72
N VAL A 196 2.37 -14.07 11.65
CA VAL A 196 3.09 -14.43 10.42
C VAL A 196 3.43 -15.91 10.46
N VAL A 197 3.28 -16.60 9.34
CA VAL A 197 3.59 -18.02 9.20
C VAL A 197 4.82 -18.20 8.34
N TYR A 198 5.77 -19.00 8.81
CA TYR A 198 7.00 -19.35 8.10
C TYR A 198 7.05 -20.86 7.83
N ASP A 199 7.31 -21.26 6.61
CA ASP A 199 7.71 -22.65 6.31
C ASP A 199 9.20 -22.80 6.63
N VAL A 200 9.47 -23.45 7.74
CA VAL A 200 10.85 -23.65 8.24
C VAL A 200 11.38 -25.06 7.99
N THR A 201 10.72 -25.82 7.12
CA THR A 201 11.03 -27.23 6.84
C THR A 201 12.48 -27.44 6.42
N GLU A 202 12.98 -26.61 5.51
CA GLU A 202 14.33 -26.72 4.93
C GLU A 202 15.44 -26.30 5.91
N PHE A 203 15.09 -25.53 6.94
CA PHE A 203 16.06 -25.04 7.93
C PHE A 203 16.30 -26.08 9.06
N LEU A 204 15.46 -27.12 9.18
CA LEU A 204 15.53 -28.10 10.25
C LEU A 204 16.44 -29.27 9.88
N LYS A 205 17.17 -29.78 10.87
CA LYS A 205 18.04 -30.96 10.74
C LYS A 205 17.77 -31.97 11.84
N ARG A 206 18.14 -33.23 11.59
CA ARG A 206 18.20 -34.25 12.63
C ARG A 206 19.25 -33.88 13.68
N GLY A 207 18.96 -34.06 14.95
CA GLY A 207 19.83 -33.71 16.07
C GLY A 207 19.46 -32.34 16.64
N LEU A 208 20.43 -31.64 17.19
CA LEU A 208 20.25 -30.32 17.82
C LEU A 208 19.92 -29.26 16.79
N ASN A 209 18.86 -28.49 17.05
CA ASN A 209 18.44 -27.29 16.34
C ASN A 209 18.40 -26.11 17.32
N GLN A 210 18.66 -24.91 16.81
CA GLN A 210 18.63 -23.65 17.57
C GLN A 210 17.72 -22.66 16.86
N LEU A 211 16.65 -22.25 17.53
CA LEU A 211 15.71 -21.23 17.08
C LEU A 211 15.98 -19.95 17.86
N PHE A 212 16.18 -18.85 17.13
CA PHE A 212 16.30 -17.52 17.70
C PHE A 212 15.28 -16.58 17.08
N ILE A 213 14.68 -15.74 17.91
CA ILE A 213 13.77 -14.67 17.50
C ILE A 213 14.32 -13.38 18.09
N ALA A 214 14.82 -12.48 17.23
CA ALA A 214 15.19 -11.14 17.63
C ALA A 214 13.96 -10.24 17.51
N ALA A 215 13.72 -9.38 18.48
CA ALA A 215 12.56 -8.51 18.49
C ALA A 215 12.97 -7.04 18.64
N GLY A 216 12.28 -6.15 17.92
CA GLY A 216 12.44 -4.71 17.99
C GLY A 216 11.15 -4.03 18.43
N SER A 217 11.24 -2.92 19.15
CA SER A 217 10.06 -2.23 19.67
C SER A 217 9.18 -1.67 18.56
N GLY A 218 9.77 -1.07 17.53
CA GLY A 218 9.03 -0.35 16.51
C GLY A 218 8.00 0.61 17.13
N TRP A 219 6.75 0.49 16.72
CA TRP A 219 5.63 1.28 17.24
C TRP A 219 5.11 0.79 18.60
N TYR A 220 5.49 -0.39 19.07
CA TYR A 220 5.00 -0.94 20.34
C TYR A 220 5.74 -0.33 21.53
N LYS A 221 5.26 0.84 21.98
CA LYS A 221 5.78 1.56 23.14
C LYS A 221 4.63 2.14 23.96
N PRO A 222 4.76 2.24 25.31
CA PRO A 222 3.74 2.88 26.16
C PRO A 222 3.43 4.32 25.75
N THR A 223 4.44 5.04 25.25
CA THR A 223 4.31 6.43 24.80
C THR A 223 3.53 6.60 23.50
N THR A 224 3.39 5.55 22.70
CA THR A 224 2.67 5.57 21.43
C THR A 224 1.24 5.07 21.58
N PHE A 225 1.04 3.79 21.80
CA PHE A 225 -0.32 3.20 21.88
C PHE A 225 -0.91 3.17 23.30
N GLY A 226 -0.23 3.70 24.31
CA GLY A 226 -0.67 3.57 25.71
C GLY A 226 -0.71 2.11 26.17
N THR A 227 0.20 1.28 25.70
CA THR A 227 0.28 -0.14 26.05
C THR A 227 0.63 -0.32 27.51
N THR A 228 0.04 -1.33 28.16
CA THR A 228 0.25 -1.62 29.59
C THR A 228 1.39 -2.61 29.83
N TYR A 229 1.93 -3.20 28.78
CA TYR A 229 2.98 -4.21 28.85
C TYR A 229 4.27 -3.62 28.29
N GLU A 230 5.37 -3.85 28.97
CA GLU A 230 6.68 -3.54 28.42
C GLU A 230 7.02 -4.55 27.30
N GLY A 231 7.55 -4.05 26.23
CA GLY A 231 7.90 -4.82 25.03
C GLY A 231 9.26 -4.47 24.47
N PRO A 232 9.62 -5.09 23.34
CA PRO A 232 8.81 -5.96 22.51
C PRO A 232 8.56 -7.35 23.11
N LEU A 233 7.42 -7.96 22.76
CA LEU A 233 7.01 -9.29 23.22
C LEU A 233 6.80 -10.21 22.02
N VAL A 234 7.11 -11.50 22.18
CA VAL A 234 6.92 -12.51 21.15
C VAL A 234 6.13 -13.69 21.69
N LYS A 235 5.18 -14.19 20.90
CA LYS A 235 4.48 -15.46 21.11
C LYS A 235 4.62 -16.29 19.84
N ALA A 236 5.18 -17.50 19.97
CA ALA A 236 5.45 -18.35 18.82
C ALA A 236 5.12 -19.81 19.07
N GLU A 237 4.80 -20.51 18.00
CA GLU A 237 4.50 -21.93 17.98
C GLU A 237 5.09 -22.59 16.74
N LEU A 238 5.81 -23.69 16.92
CA LEU A 238 6.33 -24.54 15.86
C LEU A 238 5.52 -25.82 15.78
N ASP A 239 4.87 -26.06 14.66
CA ASP A 239 4.17 -27.30 14.33
C ASP A 239 5.04 -28.18 13.42
N LEU A 240 5.11 -29.48 13.69
CA LEU A 240 5.79 -30.46 12.87
C LEU A 240 4.80 -31.51 12.35
N ASP A 241 4.72 -31.65 11.05
CA ASP A 241 3.81 -32.60 10.37
C ASP A 241 2.33 -32.43 10.82
N GLY A 242 1.92 -31.22 11.15
CA GLY A 242 0.58 -30.80 11.61
C GLY A 242 0.35 -30.93 13.11
N GLU A 243 1.34 -31.31 13.90
CA GLU A 243 1.23 -31.45 15.36
C GLU A 243 2.09 -30.38 16.08
N PRO A 244 1.60 -29.78 17.17
CA PRO A 244 2.37 -28.83 17.95
C PRO A 244 3.58 -29.47 18.57
N PHE A 245 4.74 -28.84 18.42
CA PHE A 245 6.01 -29.38 18.90
C PHE A 245 6.71 -28.48 19.91
N LEU A 246 6.77 -27.17 19.64
CA LEU A 246 7.44 -26.21 20.49
C LEU A 246 6.61 -24.92 20.58
N VAL A 247 6.48 -24.35 21.78
CA VAL A 247 5.82 -23.06 22.02
C VAL A 247 6.71 -22.17 22.86
N THR A 248 6.44 -20.89 22.82
CA THR A 248 7.07 -19.92 23.74
C THR A 248 6.52 -20.09 25.15
N ASP A 249 7.41 -20.26 26.11
CA ASP A 249 7.13 -20.42 27.54
C ASP A 249 8.35 -20.05 28.40
N ALA A 250 8.26 -20.27 29.71
CA ALA A 250 9.34 -19.99 30.66
C ALA A 250 10.62 -20.82 30.46
N SER A 251 10.64 -21.80 29.55
CA SER A 251 11.83 -22.60 29.24
C SER A 251 12.74 -21.98 28.19
N TRP A 252 12.34 -20.85 27.64
CA TRP A 252 13.17 -20.06 26.73
C TRP A 252 14.18 -19.21 27.49
N GLU A 253 15.23 -18.81 26.82
CA GLU A 253 16.24 -17.90 27.31
C GLU A 253 16.20 -16.60 26.49
N GLY A 254 16.41 -15.48 27.16
CA GLY A 254 16.51 -14.16 26.55
C GLY A 254 17.90 -13.55 26.79
N GLY A 255 18.38 -12.80 25.83
CA GLY A 255 19.57 -12.00 25.94
C GLY A 255 19.38 -10.68 25.18
N TRP A 256 20.32 -9.78 25.33
CA TRP A 256 20.28 -8.51 24.62
C TRP A 256 21.09 -8.60 23.33
N SER A 257 20.53 -8.12 22.23
CA SER A 257 21.27 -7.99 20.97
C SER A 257 22.12 -6.71 20.98
N GLY A 258 22.97 -6.56 19.98
CA GLY A 258 23.73 -5.33 19.78
C GLY A 258 22.89 -4.12 19.34
N TYR A 259 21.58 -4.25 19.18
CA TYR A 259 20.69 -3.18 18.68
C TYR A 259 19.94 -2.50 19.82
N ALA A 260 19.90 -1.17 19.81
CA ALA A 260 19.07 -0.36 20.71
C ALA A 260 18.43 0.79 19.93
N ASP A 261 17.29 1.28 20.41
CA ASP A 261 16.72 2.52 19.91
C ASP A 261 17.67 3.68 20.26
N HIS A 262 17.91 4.57 19.28
CA HIS A 262 18.80 5.71 19.41
C HIS A 262 18.07 7.03 19.21
N GLY A 263 18.37 8.01 20.08
CA GLY A 263 17.85 9.36 19.98
C GLY A 263 16.38 9.50 20.30
N THR A 264 15.92 10.75 20.24
CA THR A 264 14.52 11.12 20.39
C THR A 264 14.10 11.85 19.15
N TRP A 265 12.93 11.48 18.58
CA TRP A 265 12.44 12.08 17.37
C TRP A 265 10.93 12.13 17.40
N GLY A 266 10.37 13.34 17.31
CA GLY A 266 8.95 13.56 17.40
C GLY A 266 8.31 12.81 18.57
N PRO A 267 7.09 12.30 18.39
CA PRO A 267 6.41 11.52 19.43
C PRO A 267 6.88 10.05 19.51
N HIS A 268 7.79 9.60 18.64
CA HIS A 268 8.14 8.18 18.51
C HIS A 268 9.11 7.68 19.59
N GLY A 269 9.98 8.56 20.09
CA GLY A 269 10.99 8.19 21.05
C GLY A 269 12.09 7.27 20.48
N PHE A 270 12.26 7.24 19.15
CA PHE A 270 13.38 6.61 18.46
C PHE A 270 13.64 7.31 17.12
N ALA A 271 14.85 7.78 16.92
CA ALA A 271 15.27 8.49 15.71
C ALA A 271 16.24 7.67 14.85
N GLY A 272 16.66 6.50 15.33
CA GLY A 272 17.61 5.62 14.68
C GLY A 272 17.94 4.42 15.55
N GLU A 273 19.09 3.80 15.26
CA GLU A 273 19.60 2.64 15.99
C GLU A 273 21.02 2.91 16.51
N GLU A 274 21.29 2.51 17.74
CA GLU A 274 22.64 2.27 18.23
C GLU A 274 22.98 0.81 18.01
N ILE A 275 24.03 0.53 17.24
CA ILE A 275 24.39 -0.81 16.81
C ILE A 275 25.79 -1.14 17.30
N HIS A 276 25.88 -2.11 18.23
CA HIS A 276 27.12 -2.71 18.67
C HIS A 276 27.43 -3.94 17.81
N ALA A 277 28.50 -3.92 17.06
CA ALA A 277 28.94 -5.07 16.29
C ALA A 277 29.35 -6.22 17.22
N GLN A 278 28.96 -7.44 16.83
CA GLN A 278 29.39 -8.69 17.48
C GLN A 278 29.22 -8.74 19.01
N MET A 279 28.18 -8.08 19.52
CA MET A 279 27.83 -8.18 20.93
C MET A 279 27.35 -9.60 21.26
N GLU A 280 28.03 -10.28 22.17
CA GLU A 280 27.62 -11.61 22.64
C GLU A 280 26.47 -11.49 23.66
N PRO A 281 25.30 -12.12 23.43
CA PRO A 281 24.18 -12.09 24.33
C PRO A 281 24.51 -12.73 25.70
N GLN A 282 24.18 -12.05 26.78
CA GLN A 282 24.16 -12.65 28.11
C GLN A 282 22.81 -13.31 28.33
N TRP A 283 22.76 -14.64 28.31
CA TRP A 283 21.53 -15.41 28.39
C TRP A 283 20.97 -15.49 29.81
N ALA A 284 19.69 -15.22 29.98
CA ALA A 284 18.94 -15.32 31.22
C ALA A 284 17.54 -15.90 30.93
N PRO A 285 16.81 -16.41 31.96
CA PRO A 285 15.42 -16.80 31.78
C PRO A 285 14.57 -15.64 31.25
N VAL A 286 13.65 -15.92 30.34
CA VAL A 286 12.70 -14.91 29.80
C VAL A 286 11.64 -14.55 30.82
N ASP A 287 11.07 -13.35 30.72
CA ASP A 287 9.83 -12.98 31.39
C ASP A 287 8.63 -13.52 30.59
N VAL A 288 7.68 -14.15 31.29
CA VAL A 288 6.40 -14.57 30.70
C VAL A 288 5.34 -13.54 31.03
N VAL A 289 4.73 -12.97 30.01
CA VAL A 289 3.77 -11.88 30.12
C VAL A 289 2.39 -12.32 29.65
N LYS A 290 1.38 -12.04 30.49
CA LYS A 290 -0.01 -12.27 30.11
C LYS A 290 -0.57 -11.05 29.39
N VAL A 291 -1.00 -11.22 28.14
CA VAL A 291 -1.59 -10.16 27.31
C VAL A 291 -3.01 -10.58 26.96
N ASP A 292 -3.99 -9.87 27.55
CA ASP A 292 -5.43 -10.24 27.42
C ASP A 292 -6.19 -9.25 26.50
N SER A 293 -5.62 -8.08 26.19
CA SER A 293 -6.34 -6.98 25.55
C SER A 293 -6.07 -6.84 24.04
N VAL A 294 -5.15 -7.62 23.49
CA VAL A 294 -4.75 -7.55 22.07
C VAL A 294 -5.16 -8.81 21.34
N GLN A 295 -5.98 -8.66 20.31
CA GLN A 295 -6.41 -9.77 19.47
C GLN A 295 -5.30 -10.14 18.47
N ALA A 296 -4.83 -11.37 18.49
CA ALA A 296 -3.93 -11.90 17.48
C ALA A 296 -4.73 -12.42 16.26
N THR A 297 -4.41 -11.93 15.06
CA THR A 297 -5.05 -12.35 13.79
C THR A 297 -3.99 -12.59 12.73
N MET A 298 -4.32 -13.30 11.65
CA MET A 298 -3.37 -13.54 10.57
C MET A 298 -3.03 -12.25 9.82
N GLN A 299 -1.78 -12.13 9.38
CA GLN A 299 -1.38 -11.07 8.45
C GLN A 299 -1.95 -11.37 7.06
N MET A 300 -2.83 -10.49 6.56
CA MET A 300 -3.51 -10.64 5.29
C MET A 300 -3.00 -9.67 4.22
N CYS A 301 -1.77 -9.19 4.35
CA CYS A 301 -1.08 -8.40 3.33
C CYS A 301 0.33 -8.96 3.09
N GLU A 302 0.91 -8.57 1.98
CA GLU A 302 2.28 -8.93 1.65
C GLU A 302 3.26 -8.39 2.70
N PRO A 303 4.39 -9.08 2.93
CA PRO A 303 5.43 -8.61 3.83
C PRO A 303 6.14 -7.37 3.25
N CYS A 304 6.78 -6.60 4.11
CA CYS A 304 7.78 -5.61 3.68
C CYS A 304 9.07 -6.34 3.30
N THR A 305 9.63 -6.04 2.12
CA THR A 305 10.86 -6.66 1.61
C THR A 305 11.80 -5.65 0.99
N ILE A 306 13.08 -6.01 0.89
CA ILE A 306 14.05 -5.22 0.16
C ILE A 306 13.81 -5.39 -1.34
N GLN A 307 13.47 -4.31 -2.02
CA GLN A 307 13.16 -4.27 -3.44
C GLN A 307 14.40 -3.99 -4.30
N GLU A 308 15.32 -3.20 -3.77
CA GLU A 308 16.48 -2.74 -4.52
C GLU A 308 17.65 -2.44 -3.58
N MET A 309 18.87 -2.72 -4.05
CA MET A 309 20.11 -2.40 -3.35
C MET A 309 20.86 -1.33 -4.15
N LEU A 310 20.77 -0.08 -3.70
CA LEU A 310 21.37 1.07 -4.37
C LEU A 310 22.83 1.24 -3.97
N ASP A 311 23.70 1.45 -4.96
CA ASP A 311 25.05 1.92 -4.76
C ASP A 311 25.08 3.46 -4.75
N PRO A 312 25.95 4.10 -3.98
CA PRO A 312 26.09 5.55 -4.00
C PRO A 312 26.68 6.03 -5.35
N VAL A 313 26.24 7.20 -5.79
CA VAL A 313 26.82 7.88 -6.97
C VAL A 313 28.14 8.56 -6.64
N SER A 314 28.34 8.93 -5.37
CA SER A 314 29.62 9.46 -4.90
C SER A 314 29.87 9.16 -3.41
N VAL A 315 31.15 9.03 -3.05
CA VAL A 315 31.65 8.98 -1.67
C VAL A 315 32.84 9.93 -1.57
N THR A 316 32.65 11.05 -0.89
CA THR A 316 33.55 12.18 -0.87
C THR A 316 34.13 12.40 0.54
N HIS A 317 35.43 12.64 0.64
CA HIS A 317 36.11 13.03 1.87
C HIS A 317 35.85 14.52 2.15
N VAL A 318 35.19 14.84 3.26
CA VAL A 318 34.78 16.22 3.58
C VAL A 318 35.57 16.84 4.73
N SER A 319 36.23 16.00 5.54
CA SER A 319 37.22 16.42 6.55
C SER A 319 38.12 15.24 6.88
N ASP A 320 39.18 15.45 7.66
CA ASP A 320 40.14 14.40 8.06
C ASP A 320 39.49 13.16 8.70
N THR A 321 38.25 13.29 9.21
CA THR A 321 37.52 12.23 9.90
C THR A 321 36.08 12.09 9.44
N SER A 322 35.73 12.64 8.28
CA SER A 322 34.35 12.59 7.83
C SER A 322 34.21 12.30 6.35
N TRP A 323 33.21 11.47 6.01
CA TRP A 323 32.83 11.08 4.65
C TRP A 323 31.40 11.44 4.38
N LEU A 324 31.15 12.01 3.20
CA LEU A 324 29.82 12.29 2.68
C LEU A 324 29.53 11.35 1.50
N VAL A 325 28.36 10.73 1.55
CA VAL A 325 27.85 9.78 0.55
C VAL A 325 26.60 10.36 -0.10
N ASP A 326 26.54 10.40 -1.43
CA ASP A 326 25.34 10.77 -2.20
C ASP A 326 24.81 9.53 -2.94
N PHE A 327 23.55 9.19 -2.75
CA PHE A 327 22.86 8.11 -3.47
C PHE A 327 22.17 8.60 -4.74
N GLY A 328 22.28 9.91 -5.07
CA GLY A 328 21.72 10.51 -6.28
C GLY A 328 20.22 10.76 -6.25
N ARG A 329 19.50 10.10 -5.35
CA ARG A 329 18.04 10.26 -5.16
C ARG A 329 17.63 9.96 -3.72
N VAL A 330 16.53 10.60 -3.28
CA VAL A 330 15.96 10.31 -1.97
C VAL A 330 15.34 8.91 -1.93
N VAL A 331 15.53 8.20 -0.84
CA VAL A 331 15.07 6.81 -0.69
C VAL A 331 14.66 6.52 0.75
N ASN A 332 13.66 5.68 0.93
CA ASN A 332 13.34 5.05 2.20
C ASN A 332 14.05 3.68 2.28
N ALA A 333 15.04 3.57 3.14
CA ALA A 333 15.94 2.42 3.12
C ALA A 333 16.53 2.06 4.50
N GLN A 334 16.99 0.83 4.62
CA GLN A 334 17.96 0.41 5.61
C GLN A 334 19.37 0.64 5.05
N LEU A 335 20.27 1.19 5.87
CA LEU A 335 21.64 1.43 5.48
C LEU A 335 22.50 0.19 5.78
N TYR A 336 23.15 -0.34 4.74
CA TYR A 336 24.22 -1.34 4.86
C TYR A 336 25.57 -0.64 4.79
N LEU A 337 26.44 -0.92 5.78
CA LEU A 337 27.74 -0.31 5.89
C LEU A 337 28.78 -1.37 6.30
N GLN A 338 29.87 -1.50 5.52
CA GLN A 338 31.06 -2.26 5.89
C GLN A 338 32.19 -1.26 6.16
N LEU A 339 32.60 -1.19 7.40
CA LEU A 339 33.69 -0.31 7.87
C LEU A 339 35.06 -1.02 7.77
N PRO A 340 36.15 -0.27 7.64
CA PRO A 340 37.47 -0.81 7.80
C PRO A 340 37.71 -1.32 9.24
N SER A 341 38.85 -1.95 9.51
CA SER A 341 39.25 -2.32 10.86
C SER A 341 39.39 -1.07 11.75
N LEU A 342 38.58 -1.03 12.80
CA LEU A 342 38.55 0.06 13.78
C LEU A 342 38.85 -0.50 15.17
N PRO A 343 39.36 0.30 16.13
CA PRO A 343 39.54 -0.15 17.51
C PRO A 343 38.22 -0.63 18.12
N GLU A 344 38.27 -1.60 19.04
CA GLU A 344 37.09 -2.00 19.82
C GLU A 344 36.50 -0.80 20.57
N GLY A 345 35.18 -0.67 20.51
CA GLY A 345 34.46 0.45 21.10
C GLY A 345 34.57 1.78 20.33
N HIS A 346 35.19 1.78 19.14
CA HIS A 346 35.20 2.98 18.29
C HIS A 346 33.79 3.33 17.85
N VAL A 347 33.41 4.60 18.01
CA VAL A 347 32.07 5.12 17.74
C VAL A 347 32.07 5.87 16.41
N THR A 348 31.23 5.45 15.46
CA THR A 348 31.01 6.10 14.16
C THR A 348 29.59 6.63 14.13
N PRO A 349 29.36 7.93 14.33
CA PRO A 349 28.06 8.55 14.11
C PRO A 349 27.68 8.58 12.61
N VAL A 350 26.41 8.33 12.32
CA VAL A 350 25.84 8.34 10.96
C VAL A 350 24.68 9.32 10.93
N TRP A 351 24.76 10.27 10.03
CA TRP A 351 23.75 11.32 9.83
C TRP A 351 23.09 11.16 8.48
N PHE A 352 21.79 11.39 8.43
CA PHE A 352 20.99 11.28 7.23
C PHE A 352 20.44 12.63 6.79
N GLY A 353 20.29 12.84 5.46
CA GLY A 353 19.68 14.02 4.89
C GLY A 353 18.96 13.69 3.58
N ASP A 354 17.79 14.26 3.38
CA ASP A 354 16.94 13.98 2.21
C ASP A 354 17.07 15.03 1.10
N ASN A 355 17.59 16.21 1.41
CA ASN A 355 17.57 17.38 0.53
C ASN A 355 18.97 17.82 0.08
N GLN A 356 19.81 18.29 1.02
CA GLN A 356 21.10 18.90 0.71
C GLN A 356 22.22 18.30 1.57
N PRO A 357 23.46 18.27 1.03
CA PRO A 357 24.56 17.56 1.70
C PRO A 357 25.02 18.22 3.00
N ASP A 358 24.68 19.48 3.24
CA ASP A 358 24.98 20.26 4.44
C ASP A 358 23.77 20.41 5.40
N ASN A 359 22.60 19.93 4.98
CA ASN A 359 21.39 19.91 5.80
C ASN A 359 21.07 18.47 6.26
N LEU A 360 21.89 17.97 7.19
CA LEU A 360 21.70 16.65 7.81
C LEU A 360 20.98 16.84 9.14
N ASP A 361 19.67 16.99 9.07
CA ASP A 361 18.84 17.29 10.24
C ASP A 361 18.35 15.99 10.91
N PRO A 362 18.85 15.65 12.12
CA PRO A 362 18.41 14.46 12.82
C PRO A 362 16.95 14.53 13.28
N ASP A 363 16.36 15.73 13.37
CA ASP A 363 14.95 15.90 13.71
C ASP A 363 14.03 15.58 12.51
N ILE A 364 14.59 15.50 11.30
CA ILE A 364 13.84 15.12 10.09
C ILE A 364 14.16 13.69 9.64
N CYS A 365 15.47 13.35 9.53
CA CYS A 365 15.90 12.11 8.91
C CYS A 365 16.43 11.06 9.90
N GLY A 366 16.63 11.46 11.17
CA GLY A 366 17.23 10.60 12.19
C GLY A 366 18.75 10.48 12.09
N SER A 367 19.32 9.64 12.96
CA SER A 367 20.75 9.34 12.98
C SER A 367 21.01 7.98 13.61
N ASP A 368 22.09 7.30 13.19
CA ASP A 368 22.54 6.05 13.82
C ASP A 368 23.89 6.23 14.51
N THR A 369 24.21 5.29 15.39
CA THR A 369 25.54 5.18 16.01
C THR A 369 26.04 3.75 15.85
N TYR A 370 27.19 3.58 15.18
CA TYR A 370 27.84 2.28 15.06
C TYR A 370 29.04 2.19 15.99
N ILE A 371 29.12 1.09 16.75
CA ILE A 371 30.15 0.81 17.72
C ILE A 371 30.91 -0.44 17.31
N SER A 372 32.21 -0.29 16.99
CA SER A 372 33.07 -1.35 16.44
C SER A 372 33.41 -2.44 17.46
N SER A 373 33.53 -3.67 16.98
CA SER A 373 33.99 -4.83 17.76
C SER A 373 35.52 -4.96 17.83
N GLY A 374 36.24 -4.21 17.01
CA GLY A 374 37.72 -4.32 16.96
C GLY A 374 38.26 -5.45 16.10
N VAL A 375 37.41 -6.13 15.29
CA VAL A 375 37.87 -7.23 14.44
C VAL A 375 38.73 -6.74 13.27
N PRO A 376 39.81 -7.48 12.92
CA PRO A 376 40.74 -7.04 11.86
C PRO A 376 40.10 -6.92 10.48
N GLU A 377 39.06 -7.68 10.18
CA GLU A 377 38.32 -7.67 8.90
C GLU A 377 37.42 -6.47 8.77
N GLY A 378 37.20 -5.71 9.86
CA GLY A 378 36.21 -4.67 9.97
C GLY A 378 34.80 -5.22 10.19
N ASP A 379 33.89 -4.35 10.58
CA ASP A 379 32.54 -4.71 10.94
C ASP A 379 31.54 -4.45 9.79
N VAL A 380 30.45 -5.21 9.80
CA VAL A 380 29.27 -4.97 8.96
C VAL A 380 28.13 -4.47 9.83
N PHE A 381 27.57 -3.33 9.45
CA PHE A 381 26.40 -2.74 10.08
C PHE A 381 25.24 -2.71 9.09
N LEU A 382 24.06 -3.03 9.58
CA LEU A 382 22.81 -2.98 8.83
C LEU A 382 21.69 -2.59 9.79
N ASN A 383 20.90 -1.58 9.46
CA ASN A 383 19.65 -1.33 10.19
C ASN A 383 18.80 -2.59 10.23
N ARG A 384 18.11 -2.82 11.34
CA ARG A 384 17.35 -4.05 11.53
C ARG A 384 15.89 -3.80 11.86
N PHE A 385 15.61 -2.95 12.84
CA PHE A 385 14.27 -2.64 13.33
C PHE A 385 13.87 -1.20 13.07
N ASN A 386 14.72 -0.46 12.34
CA ASN A 386 14.48 0.90 11.90
C ASN A 386 14.87 1.09 10.44
N HIS A 387 14.54 2.25 9.88
CA HIS A 387 14.86 2.67 8.53
C HIS A 387 15.01 4.20 8.51
N HIS A 388 15.56 4.74 7.44
CA HIS A 388 15.72 6.18 7.26
C HIS A 388 15.30 6.63 5.88
N VAL A 389 14.91 7.90 5.76
CA VAL A 389 14.76 8.58 4.48
C VAL A 389 16.00 9.42 4.25
N PHE A 390 16.68 9.17 3.14
CA PHE A 390 17.92 9.89 2.84
C PHE A 390 18.24 9.88 1.35
N ARG A 391 18.93 10.92 0.90
CA ARG A 391 19.76 10.94 -0.29
C ARG A 391 21.23 10.98 0.11
N TYR A 392 21.53 11.73 1.18
CA TYR A 392 22.87 11.94 1.69
C TYR A 392 23.06 11.21 3.01
N VAL A 393 24.26 10.61 3.17
CA VAL A 393 24.70 10.00 4.43
C VAL A 393 26.05 10.56 4.77
N LYS A 394 26.23 11.07 5.98
CA LYS A 394 27.53 11.51 6.51
C LYS A 394 27.98 10.55 7.59
N LEU A 395 29.22 10.10 7.47
CA LEU A 395 29.90 9.26 8.43
C LEU A 395 30.93 10.13 9.14
N ASP A 396 30.82 10.29 10.45
CA ASP A 396 31.77 11.03 11.25
C ASP A 396 32.70 10.08 12.05
N ASN A 397 33.80 10.60 12.50
CA ASN A 397 34.81 9.90 13.27
C ASN A 397 35.41 8.69 12.52
N LEU A 398 35.56 8.82 11.20
CA LEU A 398 36.10 7.80 10.31
C LEU A 398 37.21 8.36 9.40
N THR A 399 38.45 7.95 9.64
CA THR A 399 39.61 8.42 8.86
C THR A 399 39.77 7.73 7.53
N GLU A 400 39.38 6.45 7.44
CA GLU A 400 39.45 5.68 6.20
C GLU A 400 38.09 5.59 5.51
N LYS A 401 38.09 5.52 4.19
CA LYS A 401 36.88 5.32 3.41
C LYS A 401 36.14 4.02 3.82
N PRO A 402 34.81 4.02 3.97
CA PRO A 402 34.08 2.78 4.18
C PRO A 402 34.35 1.79 3.03
N LEU A 403 34.52 0.51 3.35
CA LEU A 403 34.82 -0.55 2.39
C LEU A 403 33.64 -0.78 1.42
N LYS A 404 32.43 -0.71 1.96
CA LYS A 404 31.19 -0.82 1.21
C LYS A 404 30.07 -0.06 1.89
N ILE A 405 29.24 0.58 1.10
CA ILE A 405 28.00 1.25 1.56
C ILE A 405 26.89 1.05 0.53
N LYS A 406 25.68 0.72 0.98
CA LYS A 406 24.50 0.55 0.14
C LYS A 406 23.24 1.02 0.86
N ALA A 407 22.26 1.48 0.11
CA ALA A 407 20.92 1.69 0.61
C ALA A 407 20.04 0.50 0.17
N TYR A 408 19.41 -0.16 1.12
CA TYR A 408 18.49 -1.28 0.89
C TYR A 408 17.07 -0.73 0.90
N ARG A 409 16.59 -0.29 -0.28
CA ARG A 409 15.25 0.26 -0.45
C ARG A 409 14.20 -0.83 -0.20
N MET A 410 13.21 -0.50 0.59
CA MET A 410 12.16 -1.43 0.99
C MET A 410 10.76 -0.90 0.70
N ARG A 411 9.82 -1.79 0.52
CA ARG A 411 8.37 -1.55 0.51
C ARG A 411 7.58 -2.83 0.79
N THR A 412 6.27 -2.72 1.01
CA THR A 412 5.35 -3.87 0.96
C THR A 412 5.43 -4.53 -0.41
N ASP A 413 5.53 -5.87 -0.47
CA ASP A 413 5.86 -6.63 -1.69
C ASP A 413 4.67 -6.85 -2.62
N PHE A 414 3.96 -5.79 -2.93
CA PHE A 414 2.85 -5.83 -3.90
C PHE A 414 3.37 -5.81 -5.35
N PRO A 415 2.66 -6.45 -6.29
CA PRO A 415 3.02 -6.40 -7.70
C PRO A 415 2.80 -5.01 -8.29
N LYS A 416 3.85 -4.43 -8.89
CA LYS A 416 3.76 -3.20 -9.67
C LYS A 416 3.68 -3.55 -11.15
N ARG A 417 2.63 -3.10 -11.85
CA ARG A 417 2.37 -3.43 -13.26
C ARG A 417 1.81 -2.25 -14.07
N GLY A 418 1.49 -1.14 -13.43
CA GLY A 418 1.12 0.10 -14.12
C GLY A 418 2.35 0.77 -14.74
N SER A 419 2.17 1.44 -15.87
CA SER A 419 3.22 2.24 -16.49
C SER A 419 2.62 3.37 -17.32
N PHE A 420 3.38 4.43 -17.47
CA PHE A 420 3.06 5.57 -18.31
C PHE A 420 4.33 6.04 -19.04
N GLU A 421 4.18 6.38 -20.30
CA GLU A 421 5.21 6.99 -21.11
C GLU A 421 4.55 7.84 -22.21
N CYS A 422 5.14 8.98 -22.54
CA CYS A 422 4.63 9.87 -23.58
C CYS A 422 5.74 10.65 -24.29
N SER A 423 5.37 11.41 -25.32
CA SER A 423 6.30 12.26 -26.09
C SER A 423 6.84 13.48 -25.32
N ASP A 424 6.23 13.84 -24.18
CA ASP A 424 6.64 14.99 -23.36
C ASP A 424 7.50 14.52 -22.18
N GLN A 425 8.78 14.94 -22.19
CA GLN A 425 9.74 14.53 -21.17
C GLN A 425 9.42 15.10 -19.79
N ASP A 426 8.81 16.28 -19.69
CA ASP A 426 8.42 16.86 -18.40
C ASP A 426 7.32 16.03 -17.74
N LEU A 427 6.33 15.57 -18.50
CA LEU A 427 5.30 14.65 -17.98
C LEU A 427 5.89 13.32 -17.55
N ASN A 428 6.82 12.76 -18.33
CA ASN A 428 7.52 11.53 -17.93
C ASN A 428 8.30 11.73 -16.62
N ASN A 429 8.94 12.90 -16.45
CA ASN A 429 9.65 13.24 -15.22
C ASN A 429 8.70 13.41 -14.03
N ILE A 430 7.55 14.06 -14.20
CA ILE A 430 6.52 14.21 -13.17
C ILE A 430 5.96 12.83 -12.78
N TYR A 431 5.63 11.99 -13.77
CA TYR A 431 5.20 10.62 -13.53
C TYR A 431 6.21 9.83 -12.69
N ASN A 432 7.50 9.87 -13.09
CA ASN A 432 8.58 9.19 -12.40
C ASN A 432 8.79 9.72 -10.97
N LEU A 433 8.59 11.02 -10.74
CA LEU A 433 8.66 11.63 -9.41
C LEU A 433 7.58 11.06 -8.48
N VAL A 434 6.32 11.00 -8.97
CA VAL A 434 5.18 10.45 -8.24
C VAL A 434 5.35 8.94 -8.01
N ASP A 435 5.71 8.20 -9.06
CA ASP A 435 5.90 6.76 -9.02
C ASP A 435 6.97 6.35 -8.00
N TRP A 436 8.11 7.04 -8.02
CA TRP A 436 9.17 6.80 -7.04
C TRP A 436 8.72 7.10 -5.61
N THR A 437 7.95 8.16 -5.42
CA THR A 437 7.44 8.54 -4.09
C THR A 437 6.49 7.49 -3.54
N VAL A 438 5.53 7.05 -4.34
CA VAL A 438 4.57 5.99 -3.98
C VAL A 438 5.29 4.69 -3.61
N GLU A 439 6.32 4.31 -4.37
CA GLU A 439 7.13 3.12 -4.11
C GLU A 439 7.93 3.16 -2.82
N ASN A 440 8.24 4.34 -2.30
CA ASN A 440 9.00 4.52 -1.06
C ASN A 440 8.10 4.77 0.16
N LEU A 441 6.83 5.10 -0.03
CA LEU A 441 5.90 5.40 1.07
C LEU A 441 4.93 4.25 1.40
N ALA A 442 4.75 3.29 0.50
CA ALA A 442 3.87 2.14 0.71
C ALA A 442 4.66 0.97 1.32
N PHE A 443 4.86 0.98 2.64
CA PHE A 443 5.58 -0.06 3.39
C PHE A 443 4.84 -0.42 4.69
N ASP A 444 5.26 -1.49 5.37
CA ASP A 444 4.65 -1.97 6.62
C ASP A 444 3.14 -2.25 6.56
N GLY A 445 2.59 -2.54 5.36
CA GLY A 445 1.19 -2.89 5.18
C GLY A 445 0.22 -1.71 5.15
N TYR A 446 0.70 -0.49 4.97
CA TYR A 446 -0.09 0.72 4.74
C TYR A 446 0.72 1.76 3.95
N MET A 447 0.13 2.91 3.64
CA MET A 447 0.84 4.02 3.03
C MET A 447 0.99 5.14 4.05
N VAL A 448 2.21 5.62 4.23
CA VAL A 448 2.52 6.72 5.17
C VAL A 448 2.45 8.07 4.46
N ASP A 449 2.30 9.13 5.26
CA ASP A 449 2.42 10.53 4.85
C ASP A 449 3.85 10.84 4.36
N CYS A 450 4.82 10.60 5.23
CA CYS A 450 6.24 10.64 4.96
C CYS A 450 6.94 9.50 5.71
N ALA A 451 8.01 8.96 5.15
CA ALA A 451 8.77 7.91 5.81
C ALA A 451 9.89 8.48 6.71
N SER A 452 10.02 9.80 6.78
CA SER A 452 11.00 10.52 7.61
C SER A 452 10.41 10.99 8.94
N ILE A 453 9.58 12.02 8.95
CA ILE A 453 9.19 12.75 10.18
C ILE A 453 8.17 11.98 11.03
N GLU A 454 7.02 11.58 10.47
CA GLU A 454 5.88 11.07 11.23
C GLU A 454 5.62 9.58 11.02
N ARG A 455 5.80 9.07 9.81
CA ARG A 455 5.60 7.64 9.42
C ARG A 455 4.18 7.17 9.71
N LEU A 456 3.18 8.04 9.50
CA LEU A 456 1.79 7.77 9.86
C LEU A 456 0.90 7.60 8.64
N GLY A 457 -0.09 6.72 8.76
CA GLY A 457 -1.15 6.54 7.77
C GLY A 457 -2.23 7.62 7.89
N TYR A 458 -1.90 8.88 7.61
CA TYR A 458 -2.88 9.96 7.58
C TYR A 458 -3.95 9.73 6.52
N GLY A 459 -5.22 9.89 6.90
CA GLY A 459 -6.33 9.70 5.97
C GLY A 459 -6.39 10.75 4.86
N GLY A 460 -5.92 11.98 5.10
CA GLY A 460 -5.80 13.00 4.08
C GLY A 460 -4.83 12.59 2.97
N ASP A 461 -3.65 12.14 3.35
CA ASP A 461 -2.63 11.60 2.45
C ASP A 461 -3.10 10.33 1.76
N GLY A 462 -3.81 9.48 2.49
CA GLY A 462 -4.47 8.30 1.94
C GLY A 462 -5.46 8.67 0.84
N ASN A 463 -6.36 9.62 1.06
CA ASN A 463 -7.30 10.09 0.05
C ASN A 463 -6.58 10.72 -1.15
N ALA A 464 -5.49 11.47 -0.88
CA ALA A 464 -4.71 12.09 -1.94
C ALA A 464 -4.07 11.07 -2.89
N SER A 465 -3.68 9.89 -2.41
CA SER A 465 -2.90 8.92 -3.17
C SER A 465 -3.63 7.63 -3.55
N THR A 466 -4.80 7.36 -2.97
CA THR A 466 -5.51 6.07 -3.16
C THR A 466 -5.74 5.73 -4.63
N MET A 467 -6.23 6.65 -5.44
CA MET A 467 -6.46 6.39 -6.86
C MET A 467 -5.14 6.14 -7.58
N THR A 468 -4.14 6.96 -7.34
CA THR A 468 -2.79 6.81 -7.91
C THR A 468 -2.17 5.45 -7.61
N LEU A 469 -2.15 5.06 -6.33
CA LEU A 469 -1.55 3.79 -5.91
C LEU A 469 -2.29 2.58 -6.50
N GLN A 470 -3.63 2.61 -6.54
CA GLN A 470 -4.44 1.54 -7.12
C GLN A 470 -4.36 1.49 -8.65
N ASP A 471 -4.07 2.61 -9.33
CA ASP A 471 -3.82 2.61 -10.77
C ASP A 471 -2.42 2.06 -11.10
N MET A 472 -1.41 2.33 -10.26
CA MET A 472 -0.02 1.92 -10.44
C MET A 472 0.27 0.48 -10.03
N ALA A 473 -0.45 -0.07 -9.03
CA ALA A 473 -0.10 -1.32 -8.38
C ALA A 473 -1.32 -2.18 -8.01
N ASP A 474 -1.07 -3.47 -7.75
CA ASP A 474 -2.07 -4.40 -7.20
C ASP A 474 -1.91 -4.42 -5.68
N VAL A 475 -2.76 -3.66 -4.99
CA VAL A 475 -2.64 -3.35 -3.55
C VAL A 475 -3.88 -3.70 -2.74
N ALA A 476 -4.73 -4.61 -3.24
CA ALA A 476 -5.94 -5.03 -2.52
C ALA A 476 -5.65 -5.52 -1.09
N PRO A 477 -4.65 -6.41 -0.84
CA PRO A 477 -4.33 -6.86 0.50
C PRO A 477 -3.79 -5.75 1.41
N LEU A 478 -3.00 -4.80 0.88
CA LEU A 478 -2.51 -3.64 1.64
C LEU A 478 -3.69 -2.77 2.13
N TYR A 479 -4.67 -2.49 1.27
CA TYR A 479 -5.85 -1.72 1.67
C TYR A 479 -6.72 -2.46 2.68
N LEU A 480 -6.84 -3.80 2.58
CA LEU A 480 -7.55 -4.59 3.57
C LEU A 480 -6.90 -4.44 4.97
N ASN A 481 -5.58 -4.55 5.06
CA ASN A 481 -4.83 -4.35 6.30
C ASN A 481 -5.01 -2.90 6.83
N TRP A 482 -4.86 -1.91 5.98
CA TRP A 482 -4.94 -0.50 6.37
C TRP A 482 -6.35 -0.10 6.82
N LEU A 483 -7.40 -0.51 6.10
CA LEU A 483 -8.79 -0.26 6.48
C LEU A 483 -9.17 -0.99 7.77
N GLN A 484 -8.56 -2.17 8.05
CA GLN A 484 -8.73 -2.85 9.34
C GLN A 484 -8.15 -2.01 10.49
N ALA A 485 -6.99 -1.39 10.30
CA ALA A 485 -6.42 -0.49 11.31
C ALA A 485 -7.33 0.74 11.55
N TRP A 486 -7.98 1.27 10.53
CA TRP A 486 -8.99 2.34 10.67
C TRP A 486 -10.18 1.90 11.50
N ALA A 487 -10.76 0.73 11.22
CA ALA A 487 -11.86 0.17 12.00
C ALA A 487 -11.45 -0.12 13.45
N ASP A 488 -10.26 -0.67 13.69
CA ASP A 488 -9.74 -0.93 15.04
C ASP A 488 -9.46 0.36 15.83
N SER A 489 -9.21 1.48 15.15
CA SER A 489 -8.93 2.79 15.76
C SER A 489 -10.21 3.57 16.14
N GLN A 490 -11.38 3.11 15.67
CA GLN A 490 -12.65 3.80 15.92
C GLN A 490 -12.96 3.88 17.42
N GLN A 491 -13.39 5.07 17.85
CA GLN A 491 -13.77 5.32 19.23
C GLN A 491 -15.19 4.78 19.55
N PRO A 492 -15.52 4.54 20.83
CA PRO A 492 -16.85 4.01 21.22
C PRO A 492 -18.03 4.89 20.79
N ASP A 493 -17.84 6.18 20.55
CA ASP A 493 -18.85 7.10 20.06
C ASP A 493 -18.91 7.22 18.53
N GLY A 494 -18.20 6.39 17.82
CA GLY A 494 -18.11 6.39 16.36
C GLY A 494 -17.02 7.30 15.80
N GLY A 495 -16.39 8.14 16.60
CA GLY A 495 -15.33 9.04 16.15
C GLY A 495 -14.14 8.26 15.56
N LEU A 496 -13.62 8.72 14.42
CA LEU A 496 -12.41 8.20 13.81
C LEU A 496 -11.24 9.15 14.06
N PRO A 497 -10.04 8.64 14.27
CA PRO A 497 -8.83 9.46 14.31
C PRO A 497 -8.49 9.97 12.91
N HIS A 498 -7.45 10.80 12.81
CA HIS A 498 -7.00 11.32 11.51
C HIS A 498 -5.90 10.47 10.88
N THR A 499 -5.39 9.48 11.60
CA THR A 499 -4.43 8.48 11.13
C THR A 499 -4.87 7.08 11.57
N ALA A 500 -4.47 6.07 10.82
CA ALA A 500 -4.51 4.68 11.27
C ALA A 500 -3.35 3.88 10.61
N PRO A 501 -2.62 3.06 11.36
CA PRO A 501 -2.71 2.95 12.84
C PRO A 501 -2.59 4.30 13.55
N ASN A 502 -3.20 4.42 14.73
CA ASN A 502 -3.21 5.66 15.49
C ASN A 502 -2.40 5.50 16.80
N PRO A 503 -1.07 5.66 16.75
CA PRO A 503 -0.21 5.49 17.92
C PRO A 503 -0.34 6.63 18.93
N TYR A 504 -0.75 7.81 18.49
CA TYR A 504 -0.99 8.99 19.32
C TYR A 504 -1.98 9.93 18.62
N LYS A 505 -2.46 10.96 19.32
CA LYS A 505 -3.40 11.93 18.77
C LYS A 505 -2.76 12.75 17.65
N ALA A 506 -3.30 12.66 16.44
CA ALA A 506 -2.91 13.42 15.27
C ALA A 506 -3.99 14.44 14.86
N GLY A 507 -3.59 15.44 14.10
CA GLY A 507 -4.47 16.44 13.54
C GLY A 507 -5.09 16.02 12.22
N GLY A 508 -6.09 16.75 11.74
CA GLY A 508 -6.80 16.53 10.48
C GLY A 508 -8.18 17.15 10.46
N GLY A 509 -9.15 16.44 9.94
CA GLY A 509 -10.55 16.87 9.84
C GLY A 509 -11.40 15.79 9.19
N PRO A 510 -12.67 16.10 8.85
CA PRO A 510 -13.56 15.17 8.17
C PRO A 510 -13.02 14.58 6.87
N TYR A 511 -12.28 15.37 6.09
CA TYR A 511 -11.62 14.86 4.89
C TYR A 511 -10.65 13.72 5.23
N TRP A 512 -9.88 13.80 6.35
CA TRP A 512 -9.00 12.74 6.81
C TRP A 512 -9.77 11.49 7.27
N CYS A 513 -10.81 11.70 8.08
CA CYS A 513 -11.63 10.59 8.60
C CYS A 513 -12.45 9.89 7.49
N SER A 514 -12.79 10.59 6.41
CA SER A 514 -13.53 10.03 5.27
C SER A 514 -12.78 8.93 4.52
N PHE A 515 -11.48 8.77 4.77
CA PHE A 515 -10.65 7.75 4.13
C PHE A 515 -11.22 6.34 4.28
N LEU A 516 -11.79 5.98 5.44
CA LEU A 516 -12.41 4.67 5.65
C LEU A 516 -13.52 4.38 4.60
N VAL A 517 -14.29 5.39 4.23
CA VAL A 517 -15.38 5.26 3.24
C VAL A 517 -14.81 5.32 1.82
N GLN A 518 -14.05 6.36 1.49
CA GLN A 518 -13.55 6.61 0.15
C GLN A 518 -12.60 5.51 -0.33
N ALA A 519 -11.63 5.12 0.51
CA ALA A 519 -10.69 4.07 0.15
C ALA A 519 -11.36 2.70 0.01
N ALA A 520 -12.36 2.38 0.84
CA ALA A 520 -13.12 1.15 0.71
C ALA A 520 -13.92 1.11 -0.58
N TRP A 521 -14.62 2.21 -0.93
CA TRP A 521 -15.33 2.31 -2.19
C TRP A 521 -14.40 2.18 -3.41
N ARG A 522 -13.29 2.94 -3.42
CA ARG A 522 -12.28 2.88 -4.51
C ARG A 522 -11.67 1.49 -4.64
N SER A 523 -11.40 0.81 -3.52
CA SER A 523 -10.90 -0.58 -3.53
C SER A 523 -11.92 -1.55 -4.12
N TYR A 524 -13.21 -1.41 -3.78
CA TYR A 524 -14.26 -2.21 -4.42
C TYR A 524 -14.33 -1.97 -5.93
N VAL A 525 -14.30 -0.72 -6.37
CA VAL A 525 -14.26 -0.37 -7.80
C VAL A 525 -13.06 -1.00 -8.50
N SER A 526 -11.90 -1.01 -7.85
CA SER A 526 -10.66 -1.53 -8.42
C SER A 526 -10.56 -3.06 -8.42
N TYR A 527 -11.12 -3.76 -7.41
CA TYR A 527 -10.87 -5.19 -7.20
C TYR A 527 -12.14 -6.07 -7.18
N ALA A 528 -13.33 -5.48 -7.14
CA ALA A 528 -14.64 -6.16 -7.08
C ALA A 528 -14.85 -7.07 -5.84
N ASP A 529 -14.09 -6.88 -4.77
CA ASP A 529 -14.30 -7.62 -3.52
C ASP A 529 -15.30 -6.89 -2.61
N LYS A 530 -16.56 -7.29 -2.66
CA LYS A 530 -17.63 -6.67 -1.85
C LYS A 530 -17.51 -7.02 -0.36
N ARG A 531 -16.79 -8.09 0.02
CA ARG A 531 -16.59 -8.48 1.42
C ARG A 531 -15.87 -7.38 2.21
N LEU A 532 -15.00 -6.61 1.56
CA LEU A 532 -14.37 -5.43 2.13
C LEU A 532 -15.42 -4.38 2.53
N LEU A 533 -16.44 -4.17 1.70
CA LEU A 533 -17.56 -3.29 2.03
C LEU A 533 -18.41 -3.86 3.17
N GLU A 534 -18.78 -5.15 3.10
CA GLU A 534 -19.53 -5.85 4.16
C GLU A 534 -18.83 -5.74 5.52
N ARG A 535 -17.50 -5.90 5.53
CA ARG A 535 -16.68 -5.86 6.76
C ARG A 535 -16.65 -4.47 7.40
N PHE A 536 -16.52 -3.41 6.61
CA PHE A 536 -16.27 -2.06 7.13
C PHE A 536 -17.50 -1.15 7.14
N TYR A 537 -18.60 -1.53 6.49
CA TYR A 537 -19.83 -0.74 6.44
C TYR A 537 -20.39 -0.37 7.83
N PRO A 538 -20.42 -1.28 8.83
CA PRO A 538 -20.85 -0.91 10.17
C PRO A 538 -20.03 0.22 10.80
N ALA A 539 -18.71 0.22 10.63
CA ALA A 539 -17.84 1.26 11.14
C ALA A 539 -18.05 2.61 10.41
N MET A 540 -18.30 2.57 9.10
CA MET A 540 -18.62 3.75 8.29
C MET A 540 -19.92 4.41 8.76
N VAL A 541 -20.98 3.62 8.99
CA VAL A 541 -22.28 4.11 9.46
C VAL A 541 -22.13 4.67 10.89
N HIS A 542 -21.43 3.98 11.76
CA HIS A 542 -21.18 4.44 13.12
C HIS A 542 -20.37 5.76 13.15
N TRP A 543 -19.45 5.97 12.21
CA TRP A 543 -18.79 7.27 12.07
C TRP A 543 -19.76 8.39 11.68
N LEU A 544 -20.76 8.11 10.84
CA LEU A 544 -21.78 9.10 10.51
C LEU A 544 -22.63 9.50 11.73
N ASP A 545 -22.90 8.58 12.66
CA ASP A 545 -23.58 8.93 13.92
C ASP A 545 -22.77 9.96 14.72
N TYR A 546 -21.44 9.82 14.72
CA TYR A 546 -20.54 10.82 15.31
C TYR A 546 -20.58 12.17 14.56
N VAL A 547 -20.53 12.15 13.21
CA VAL A 547 -20.64 13.34 12.36
C VAL A 547 -21.96 14.08 12.63
N ASP A 548 -23.06 13.35 12.79
CA ASP A 548 -24.38 13.92 13.06
C ASP A 548 -24.43 14.71 14.36
N THR A 549 -23.64 14.37 15.38
CA THR A 549 -23.57 15.12 16.66
C THR A 549 -22.99 16.53 16.48
N TYR A 550 -22.22 16.77 15.41
CA TYR A 550 -21.62 18.06 15.09
C TYR A 550 -22.25 18.75 13.89
N THR A 551 -23.37 18.22 13.39
CA THR A 551 -24.12 18.82 12.29
C THR A 551 -25.15 19.79 12.84
N VAL A 552 -25.07 21.06 12.44
CA VAL A 552 -25.97 22.14 12.87
C VAL A 552 -26.51 22.85 11.61
N ASP A 553 -27.81 23.04 11.54
CA ASP A 553 -28.51 23.67 10.40
C ASP A 553 -28.13 23.03 9.05
N GLY A 554 -27.92 21.72 9.02
CA GLY A 554 -27.59 20.95 7.82
C GLY A 554 -26.14 21.06 7.36
N LEU A 555 -25.24 21.65 8.16
CA LEU A 555 -23.80 21.75 7.87
C LEU A 555 -22.99 21.12 9.01
N LEU A 556 -21.97 20.37 8.65
CA LEU A 556 -20.99 19.91 9.60
C LEU A 556 -20.19 21.09 10.16
N LYS A 557 -20.12 21.16 11.48
CA LYS A 557 -19.30 22.12 12.25
C LYS A 557 -18.07 21.44 12.83
N ARG A 558 -17.10 22.26 13.20
CA ARG A 558 -15.86 21.75 13.79
C ARG A 558 -16.14 20.99 15.07
N TRP A 559 -15.59 19.80 15.19
CA TRP A 559 -15.60 19.06 16.44
C TRP A 559 -14.51 19.58 17.39
N PRO A 560 -14.69 19.40 18.72
CA PRO A 560 -13.81 20.00 19.71
C PRO A 560 -12.42 19.36 19.77
N ASP A 561 -11.43 20.17 20.05
CA ASP A 561 -9.99 19.84 20.03
C ASP A 561 -9.52 18.88 21.14
N HIS A 562 -10.30 18.65 22.20
CA HIS A 562 -9.86 17.86 23.35
C HIS A 562 -9.70 16.37 23.07
N LYS A 563 -10.34 15.84 22.01
CA LYS A 563 -10.28 14.42 21.60
C LYS A 563 -9.18 14.15 20.60
N TYR A 564 -8.97 15.10 19.73
CA TYR A 564 -8.00 15.06 18.64
C TYR A 564 -7.06 16.23 18.81
N ARG A 565 -5.89 16.18 18.19
CA ARG A 565 -5.01 17.34 18.21
C ARG A 565 -5.69 18.51 17.49
N VAL A 566 -5.36 19.71 17.87
CA VAL A 566 -5.99 21.02 17.55
C VAL A 566 -6.17 21.34 16.05
N TRP A 567 -5.88 20.40 15.14
CA TRP A 567 -5.92 20.65 13.71
C TRP A 567 -7.24 20.18 13.12
N TYR A 568 -8.09 21.10 12.80
CA TYR A 568 -9.24 20.88 11.94
C TYR A 568 -8.94 21.63 10.64
N LEU A 569 -8.54 20.87 9.59
CA LEU A 569 -7.96 21.39 8.36
C LEU A 569 -9.00 21.44 7.23
N GLY A 570 -8.83 22.44 6.35
CA GLY A 570 -9.35 22.43 5.00
C GLY A 570 -8.32 21.85 4.06
N ASP A 571 -7.55 22.72 3.37
CA ASP A 571 -6.39 22.27 2.61
C ASP A 571 -5.15 22.17 3.51
N TRP A 572 -4.12 21.43 3.07
CA TRP A 572 -2.82 21.34 3.72
C TRP A 572 -1.72 21.59 2.71
N ALA A 573 -0.68 22.31 3.15
CA ALA A 573 0.51 22.56 2.34
C ALA A 573 0.21 23.23 0.97
N ALA A 574 -0.82 24.07 0.89
CA ALA A 574 -1.04 24.92 -0.29
C ALA A 574 0.10 25.94 -0.43
N PRO A 575 0.38 26.43 -1.67
CA PRO A 575 1.51 27.32 -1.89
C PRO A 575 1.32 28.68 -1.21
N LYS A 576 2.42 29.41 -1.01
CA LYS A 576 2.41 30.77 -0.43
C LYS A 576 1.42 31.67 -1.17
N GLY A 577 0.60 32.41 -0.41
CA GLY A 577 -0.45 33.28 -0.95
C GLY A 577 -1.85 32.67 -0.93
N VAL A 578 -1.98 31.38 -0.60
CA VAL A 578 -3.27 30.74 -0.32
C VAL A 578 -3.45 30.67 1.19
N ASP A 579 -4.57 31.21 1.71
CA ASP A 579 -4.87 31.16 3.15
C ASP A 579 -5.57 29.86 3.52
N VAL A 580 -4.77 28.84 3.90
CA VAL A 580 -5.28 27.53 4.37
C VAL A 580 -5.95 27.61 5.76
N LYS A 581 -5.88 28.76 6.45
CA LYS A 581 -6.50 28.97 7.77
C LYS A 581 -7.82 29.72 7.70
N ASP A 582 -8.25 30.12 6.49
CA ASP A 582 -9.55 30.78 6.31
C ASP A 582 -10.68 29.88 6.84
N PRO A 583 -11.48 30.34 7.82
CA PRO A 583 -12.48 29.49 8.45
C PRO A 583 -13.59 29.07 7.50
N GLU A 584 -13.97 29.93 6.55
CA GLU A 584 -15.03 29.63 5.59
C GLU A 584 -14.56 28.57 4.59
N SER A 585 -13.32 28.65 4.11
CA SER A 585 -12.69 27.65 3.25
C SER A 585 -12.60 26.29 3.95
N ILE A 586 -12.14 26.26 5.21
CA ILE A 586 -12.07 25.03 5.99
C ILE A 586 -13.45 24.36 6.13
N ASP A 587 -14.49 25.15 6.45
CA ASP A 587 -15.84 24.62 6.62
C ASP A 587 -16.42 24.13 5.27
N LEU A 588 -16.18 24.87 4.18
CA LEU A 588 -16.59 24.49 2.82
C LEU A 588 -15.96 23.15 2.40
N VAL A 589 -14.65 23.02 2.51
CA VAL A 589 -13.89 21.84 2.10
C VAL A 589 -14.39 20.59 2.84
N ASN A 590 -14.59 20.66 4.15
CA ASN A 590 -15.05 19.52 4.95
C ASN A 590 -16.52 19.14 4.69
N ASN A 591 -17.37 20.12 4.34
CA ASN A 591 -18.74 19.81 3.92
C ASN A 591 -18.79 19.21 2.50
N CYS A 592 -17.92 19.64 1.58
CA CYS A 592 -17.78 18.99 0.28
C CYS A 592 -17.26 17.55 0.43
N ALA A 593 -16.27 17.31 1.31
CA ALA A 593 -15.81 15.95 1.63
C ALA A 593 -16.96 15.05 2.15
N LEU A 594 -17.84 15.60 2.98
CA LEU A 594 -19.01 14.87 3.47
C LEU A 594 -20.04 14.59 2.36
N CYS A 595 -20.19 15.47 1.37
CA CYS A 595 -20.97 15.18 0.16
C CYS A 595 -20.44 13.97 -0.58
N GLN A 596 -19.10 13.90 -0.78
CA GLN A 596 -18.47 12.73 -1.41
C GLN A 596 -18.70 11.45 -0.61
N VAL A 597 -18.62 11.52 0.72
CA VAL A 597 -18.93 10.38 1.61
C VAL A 597 -20.36 9.87 1.40
N TYR A 598 -21.36 10.76 1.30
CA TYR A 598 -22.75 10.33 1.07
C TYR A 598 -22.94 9.71 -0.29
N LEU A 599 -22.27 10.20 -1.34
CA LEU A 599 -22.29 9.59 -2.67
C LEU A 599 -21.67 8.19 -2.64
N ASP A 600 -20.52 8.03 -2.01
CA ASP A 600 -19.86 6.72 -1.90
C ASP A 600 -20.69 5.74 -1.06
N LEU A 601 -21.27 6.18 0.06
CA LEU A 601 -22.12 5.34 0.91
C LEU A 601 -23.45 4.95 0.24
N GLU A 602 -24.02 5.80 -0.59
CA GLU A 602 -25.15 5.43 -1.43
C GLU A 602 -24.78 4.24 -2.32
N GLN A 603 -23.66 4.31 -3.02
CA GLN A 603 -23.19 3.24 -3.89
C GLN A 603 -22.85 1.97 -3.10
N ILE A 604 -22.17 2.10 -1.98
CA ILE A 604 -21.86 0.98 -1.06
C ILE A 604 -23.17 0.30 -0.61
N ALA A 605 -24.16 1.07 -0.16
CA ALA A 605 -25.45 0.53 0.27
C ALA A 605 -26.19 -0.19 -0.86
N LEU A 606 -26.12 0.32 -2.10
CA LEU A 606 -26.68 -0.35 -3.28
C LEU A 606 -25.98 -1.70 -3.55
N VAL A 607 -24.67 -1.75 -3.46
CA VAL A 607 -23.89 -3.00 -3.60
C VAL A 607 -24.24 -4.01 -2.53
N LEU A 608 -24.48 -3.55 -1.30
CA LEU A 608 -24.88 -4.36 -0.15
C LEU A 608 -26.38 -4.66 -0.09
N GLU A 609 -27.14 -4.25 -1.11
CA GLU A 609 -28.59 -4.43 -1.24
C GLU A 609 -29.41 -3.71 -0.14
N ASP A 610 -28.79 -2.78 0.61
CA ASP A 610 -29.46 -1.91 1.58
C ASP A 610 -30.07 -0.67 0.91
N ARG A 611 -31.16 -0.91 0.20
CA ARG A 611 -31.88 0.15 -0.55
C ARG A 611 -32.43 1.27 0.33
N VAL A 612 -32.72 0.97 1.61
CA VAL A 612 -33.26 1.97 2.55
C VAL A 612 -32.20 2.98 2.89
N SER A 613 -30.99 2.51 3.25
CA SER A 613 -29.86 3.39 3.53
C SER A 613 -29.39 4.13 2.27
N ALA A 614 -29.39 3.50 1.10
CA ALA A 614 -29.05 4.15 -0.16
C ALA A 614 -29.94 5.39 -0.43
N VAL A 615 -31.27 5.26 -0.30
CA VAL A 615 -32.20 6.39 -0.42
C VAL A 615 -31.92 7.47 0.62
N LYS A 616 -31.62 7.09 1.87
CA LYS A 616 -31.30 8.03 2.94
C LYS A 616 -30.02 8.80 2.63
N PHE A 617 -28.96 8.13 2.14
CA PHE A 617 -27.68 8.77 1.79
C PHE A 617 -27.85 9.73 0.61
N ARG A 618 -28.62 9.34 -0.41
CA ARG A 618 -28.99 10.23 -1.54
C ARG A 618 -29.68 11.51 -1.05
N GLN A 619 -30.68 11.39 -0.20
CA GLN A 619 -31.37 12.54 0.37
C GLN A 619 -30.44 13.45 1.20
N ARG A 620 -29.55 12.86 1.99
CA ARG A 620 -28.56 13.61 2.78
C ARG A 620 -27.57 14.35 1.87
N TYR A 621 -27.11 13.71 0.82
CA TYR A 621 -26.27 14.35 -0.19
C TYR A 621 -26.96 15.55 -0.82
N GLU A 622 -28.18 15.38 -1.34
CA GLU A 622 -28.93 16.45 -2.01
C GLU A 622 -29.17 17.65 -1.08
N ALA A 623 -29.57 17.38 0.18
CA ALA A 623 -29.78 18.41 1.17
C ALA A 623 -28.48 19.16 1.50
N LEU A 624 -27.35 18.43 1.67
CA LEU A 624 -26.06 19.04 1.98
C LEU A 624 -25.51 19.84 0.79
N ALA A 625 -25.58 19.31 -0.43
CA ALA A 625 -25.14 20.02 -1.63
C ALA A 625 -25.88 21.34 -1.83
N GLN A 626 -27.22 21.32 -1.63
CA GLN A 626 -28.04 22.54 -1.66
C GLN A 626 -27.61 23.51 -0.54
N ARG A 627 -27.35 23.01 0.65
CA ARG A 627 -26.96 23.83 1.80
C ARG A 627 -25.58 24.48 1.61
N ILE A 628 -24.63 23.75 1.02
CA ILE A 628 -23.32 24.28 0.64
C ILE A 628 -23.48 25.47 -0.30
N HIS A 629 -24.31 25.32 -1.35
CA HIS A 629 -24.58 26.43 -2.26
C HIS A 629 -25.18 27.65 -1.54
N GLN A 630 -26.20 27.43 -0.68
CA GLN A 630 -26.87 28.51 0.02
C GLN A 630 -25.95 29.31 0.97
N VAL A 631 -24.98 28.66 1.58
CA VAL A 631 -24.17 29.27 2.66
C VAL A 631 -22.84 29.79 2.13
N PHE A 632 -22.16 29.05 1.24
CA PHE A 632 -20.81 29.38 0.80
C PHE A 632 -20.71 30.07 -0.55
N PHE A 633 -21.83 30.18 -1.30
CA PHE A 633 -21.84 30.94 -2.56
C PHE A 633 -22.09 32.40 -2.30
N HIS A 634 -21.25 33.27 -2.82
CA HIS A 634 -21.33 34.72 -2.73
C HIS A 634 -21.90 35.33 -4.02
N PRO A 635 -23.18 35.65 -4.12
CA PRO A 635 -23.80 36.06 -5.38
C PRO A 635 -23.20 37.35 -6.02
N LYS A 636 -22.61 38.24 -5.20
CA LYS A 636 -21.99 39.47 -5.69
C LYS A 636 -20.68 39.24 -6.46
N THR A 637 -19.93 38.22 -6.07
CA THR A 637 -18.64 37.90 -6.65
C THR A 637 -18.66 36.64 -7.53
N GLY A 638 -19.66 35.78 -7.37
CA GLY A 638 -19.76 34.48 -8.02
C GLY A 638 -18.86 33.42 -7.41
N LEU A 639 -18.20 33.71 -6.28
CA LEU A 639 -17.21 32.81 -5.61
C LEU A 639 -17.87 31.92 -4.60
N TYR A 640 -17.24 30.79 -4.34
CA TYR A 640 -17.45 29.95 -3.15
C TYR A 640 -16.29 30.20 -2.17
N GLY A 641 -16.61 30.28 -0.87
CA GLY A 641 -15.63 30.50 0.18
C GLY A 641 -14.68 31.66 -0.12
N SER A 642 -13.40 31.48 0.05
CA SER A 642 -12.35 32.48 -0.27
C SER A 642 -12.14 32.66 -1.78
N GLY A 643 -12.66 31.76 -2.61
CA GLY A 643 -12.43 31.72 -4.05
C GLY A 643 -11.05 31.18 -4.42
N SER A 644 -10.40 30.39 -3.56
CA SER A 644 -9.20 29.61 -3.90
C SER A 644 -9.49 28.58 -5.00
N GLN A 645 -8.47 27.98 -5.59
CA GLN A 645 -8.70 26.89 -6.57
C GLN A 645 -9.54 25.76 -5.97
N LEU A 646 -9.24 25.35 -4.74
CA LEU A 646 -9.99 24.29 -4.05
C LEU A 646 -11.43 24.71 -3.76
N ASP A 647 -11.65 25.91 -3.26
CA ASP A 647 -12.97 26.42 -2.93
C ASP A 647 -13.91 26.52 -4.15
N LEU A 648 -13.36 26.68 -5.35
CA LEU A 648 -14.13 26.69 -6.59
C LEU A 648 -14.31 25.31 -7.18
N VAL A 649 -13.28 24.44 -7.13
CA VAL A 649 -13.33 23.14 -7.81
C VAL A 649 -14.04 22.06 -7.00
N PHE A 650 -13.97 22.07 -5.67
CA PHE A 650 -14.60 21.01 -4.87
C PHE A 650 -16.13 21.07 -4.93
N PRO A 651 -16.80 22.22 -4.81
CA PRO A 651 -18.24 22.32 -5.05
C PRO A 651 -18.66 21.87 -6.47
N LEU A 652 -17.82 22.13 -7.49
CA LEU A 652 -18.05 21.63 -8.85
C LEU A 652 -17.98 20.11 -8.90
N LEU A 653 -16.95 19.51 -8.31
CA LEU A 653 -16.76 18.05 -8.29
C LEU A 653 -17.93 17.33 -7.62
N VAL A 654 -18.37 17.83 -6.45
CA VAL A 654 -19.44 17.17 -5.67
C VAL A 654 -20.85 17.57 -6.10
N GLY A 655 -21.02 18.33 -7.20
CA GLY A 655 -22.34 18.73 -7.73
C GLY A 655 -23.12 19.71 -6.84
N ALA A 656 -22.43 20.47 -5.98
CA ALA A 656 -23.06 21.49 -5.15
C ALA A 656 -23.30 22.81 -5.91
N VAL A 657 -22.68 23.00 -7.08
CA VAL A 657 -22.89 24.14 -7.96
C VAL A 657 -24.10 23.89 -8.85
N PRO A 658 -25.14 24.75 -8.83
CA PRO A 658 -26.27 24.63 -9.77
C PRO A 658 -25.81 24.64 -11.23
N GLU A 659 -26.43 23.82 -12.08
CA GLU A 659 -26.07 23.69 -13.51
C GLU A 659 -25.99 25.03 -14.24
N THR A 660 -26.91 25.95 -13.94
CA THR A 660 -26.93 27.30 -14.53
C THR A 660 -25.72 28.17 -14.18
N LEU A 661 -25.04 27.87 -13.07
CA LEU A 661 -23.86 28.60 -12.60
C LEU A 661 -22.54 27.90 -12.95
N MET A 662 -22.56 26.61 -13.29
CA MET A 662 -21.34 25.85 -13.59
C MET A 662 -20.41 26.56 -14.59
N PRO A 663 -20.89 27.06 -15.76
CA PRO A 663 -19.99 27.69 -16.73
C PRO A 663 -19.31 28.94 -16.16
N SER A 664 -20.00 29.70 -15.31
CA SER A 664 -19.45 30.93 -14.72
C SER A 664 -18.43 30.61 -13.61
N VAL A 665 -18.68 29.58 -12.80
CA VAL A 665 -17.75 29.14 -11.77
C VAL A 665 -16.47 28.54 -12.39
N VAL A 666 -16.60 27.75 -13.46
CA VAL A 666 -15.46 27.24 -14.23
C VAL A 666 -14.65 28.39 -14.85
N ALA A 667 -15.32 29.40 -15.42
CA ALA A 667 -14.65 30.58 -15.96
C ALA A 667 -13.89 31.35 -14.85
N LEU A 668 -14.49 31.47 -13.65
CA LEU A 668 -13.82 32.10 -12.50
C LEU A 668 -12.61 31.25 -12.03
N LEU A 669 -12.75 29.96 -11.94
CA LEU A 669 -11.63 29.05 -11.60
C LEU A 669 -10.45 29.26 -12.55
N LYS A 670 -10.68 29.18 -13.86
CA LYS A 670 -9.64 29.35 -14.87
C LYS A 670 -9.07 30.78 -14.89
N GLY A 671 -9.95 31.79 -14.83
CA GLY A 671 -9.56 33.20 -14.84
C GLY A 671 -8.73 33.59 -13.61
N ARG A 672 -9.12 33.17 -12.41
CA ARG A 672 -8.36 33.41 -11.19
C ARG A 672 -7.03 32.64 -11.20
N THR A 673 -7.01 31.41 -11.69
CA THR A 673 -5.77 30.66 -11.87
C THR A 673 -4.80 31.43 -12.78
N ALA A 674 -5.26 31.97 -13.89
CA ALA A 674 -4.42 32.74 -14.80
C ALA A 674 -3.93 34.06 -14.20
N THR A 675 -4.80 34.80 -13.48
CA THR A 675 -4.51 36.17 -13.03
C THR A 675 -3.89 36.28 -11.64
N LEU A 676 -4.36 35.43 -10.66
CA LEU A 676 -3.87 35.50 -9.28
C LEU A 676 -2.71 34.57 -9.04
N TYR A 677 -2.71 33.45 -9.75
CA TYR A 677 -1.72 32.37 -9.54
C TYR A 677 -0.80 32.18 -10.76
N ASN A 678 -0.83 33.13 -11.72
CA ASN A 678 0.03 33.12 -12.90
C ASN A 678 0.01 31.82 -13.69
N GLY A 679 -1.12 31.13 -13.71
CA GLY A 679 -1.27 29.82 -14.37
C GLY A 679 -0.73 28.62 -13.61
N HIS A 680 -0.33 28.78 -12.35
CA HIS A 680 0.18 27.68 -11.52
C HIS A 680 -0.92 26.93 -10.76
N LEU A 681 -0.57 25.75 -10.29
CA LEU A 681 -1.29 25.03 -9.24
C LEU A 681 -1.23 25.87 -7.96
N ALA A 682 -2.38 26.14 -7.36
CA ALA A 682 -2.50 26.97 -6.15
C ALA A 682 -3.36 26.25 -5.10
N THR A 683 -3.03 25.02 -4.85
CA THR A 683 -3.72 24.15 -3.90
C THR A 683 -2.74 23.12 -3.31
N GLY A 684 -3.14 22.46 -2.24
CA GLY A 684 -2.34 21.53 -1.48
C GLY A 684 -2.81 20.10 -1.59
N LEU A 685 -2.62 19.35 -0.49
CA LEU A 685 -2.90 17.93 -0.37
C LEU A 685 -4.34 17.56 -0.74
N VAL A 686 -5.33 18.34 -0.28
CA VAL A 686 -6.75 18.08 -0.59
C VAL A 686 -7.08 18.49 -2.01
N GLY A 687 -6.56 19.63 -2.45
CA GLY A 687 -6.94 20.18 -3.72
C GLY A 687 -6.34 19.50 -4.93
N ILE A 688 -5.14 18.91 -4.84
CA ILE A 688 -4.52 18.20 -5.98
C ILE A 688 -5.40 17.04 -6.47
N PRO A 689 -5.82 16.07 -5.63
CA PRO A 689 -6.69 14.98 -6.10
C PRO A 689 -8.07 15.48 -6.54
N VAL A 690 -8.66 16.45 -5.84
CA VAL A 690 -9.97 17.02 -6.18
C VAL A 690 -9.95 17.70 -7.55
N LEU A 691 -8.93 18.52 -7.81
CA LEU A 691 -8.75 19.22 -9.09
C LEU A 691 -8.45 18.24 -10.22
N THR A 692 -7.65 17.21 -9.94
CA THR A 692 -7.31 16.14 -10.89
C THR A 692 -8.55 15.32 -11.30
N GLU A 693 -9.37 14.91 -10.34
CA GLU A 693 -10.59 14.15 -10.59
C GLU A 693 -11.61 15.01 -11.35
N TRP A 694 -11.83 16.27 -10.92
CA TRP A 694 -12.72 17.18 -11.63
C TRP A 694 -12.28 17.41 -13.08
N ALA A 695 -10.99 17.72 -13.31
CA ALA A 695 -10.48 17.96 -14.65
C ALA A 695 -10.61 16.73 -15.55
N THR A 696 -10.40 15.53 -15.01
CA THR A 696 -10.59 14.25 -15.72
C THR A 696 -12.05 14.06 -16.14
N LEU A 697 -12.99 14.22 -15.19
CA LEU A 697 -14.43 14.01 -15.43
C LEU A 697 -15.05 15.08 -16.34
N SER A 698 -14.58 16.32 -16.24
CA SER A 698 -15.06 17.47 -17.02
C SER A 698 -14.33 17.64 -18.35
N GLN A 699 -13.41 16.72 -18.71
CA GLN A 699 -12.61 16.78 -19.95
C GLN A 699 -11.76 18.07 -20.06
N GLU A 700 -11.23 18.56 -18.94
CA GLU A 700 -10.40 19.75 -18.83
C GLU A 700 -8.88 19.41 -18.85
N CYS A 701 -8.52 18.38 -19.62
CA CYS A 701 -7.19 17.81 -19.67
C CYS A 701 -6.15 18.82 -20.20
N ASP A 702 -6.50 19.60 -21.25
CA ASP A 702 -5.63 20.65 -21.79
C ASP A 702 -5.32 21.74 -20.75
N TRP A 703 -6.32 22.13 -19.96
CA TRP A 703 -6.12 23.11 -18.91
C TRP A 703 -5.19 22.59 -17.80
N LEU A 704 -5.41 21.37 -17.31
CA LEU A 704 -4.55 20.76 -16.29
C LEU A 704 -3.12 20.53 -16.83
N TYR A 705 -2.98 20.09 -18.08
CA TYR A 705 -1.68 19.97 -18.74
C TYR A 705 -0.92 21.31 -18.73
N GLY A 706 -1.62 22.39 -19.07
CA GLY A 706 -1.06 23.76 -19.01
C GLY A 706 -0.55 24.15 -17.62
N LEU A 707 -1.24 23.73 -16.55
CA LEU A 707 -0.78 23.97 -15.16
C LEU A 707 0.47 23.16 -14.81
N LEU A 708 0.53 21.89 -15.26
CA LEU A 708 1.69 21.03 -15.02
C LEU A 708 2.94 21.47 -15.78
N LYS A 709 2.76 22.18 -16.89
CA LYS A 709 3.87 22.72 -17.71
C LYS A 709 4.36 24.08 -17.24
N GLN A 710 3.80 24.68 -16.17
CA GLN A 710 4.30 25.95 -15.65
C GLN A 710 5.68 25.78 -15.02
N PRO A 711 6.72 26.48 -15.50
CA PRO A 711 8.04 26.45 -14.85
C PRO A 711 8.03 27.31 -13.57
N GLY A 712 8.93 26.97 -12.64
CA GLY A 712 9.09 27.71 -11.40
C GLY A 712 7.99 27.42 -10.37
N TYR A 713 8.04 28.17 -9.26
CA TYR A 713 7.20 27.99 -8.08
C TYR A 713 5.78 28.54 -8.26
N PRO A 714 4.74 27.83 -7.77
CA PRO A 714 4.75 26.44 -7.31
C PRO A 714 4.45 25.45 -8.46
N GLY A 715 4.98 24.26 -8.39
CA GLY A 715 4.70 23.20 -9.37
C GLY A 715 5.66 22.03 -9.33
N TYR A 716 5.31 20.96 -10.02
CA TYR A 716 6.16 19.76 -10.11
C TYR A 716 7.47 20.03 -10.86
N LEU A 717 7.43 20.88 -11.89
CA LEU A 717 8.66 21.26 -12.61
C LEU A 717 9.62 22.03 -11.70
N TYR A 718 9.10 22.89 -10.81
CA TYR A 718 9.92 23.55 -9.81
C TYR A 718 10.63 22.55 -8.90
N MET A 719 9.94 21.51 -8.40
CA MET A 719 10.60 20.46 -7.61
C MET A 719 11.74 19.82 -8.38
N LEU A 720 11.53 19.48 -9.66
CA LEU A 720 12.55 18.90 -10.54
C LEU A 720 13.71 19.88 -10.81
N GLU A 721 13.42 21.15 -11.08
CA GLU A 721 14.41 22.23 -11.29
C GLU A 721 15.31 22.43 -10.06
N GLN A 722 14.76 22.26 -8.85
CA GLN A 722 15.52 22.33 -7.60
C GLN A 722 16.22 21.01 -7.25
N GLY A 723 16.22 20.01 -8.13
CA GLY A 723 16.90 18.72 -7.93
C GLY A 723 16.10 17.73 -7.08
N GLY A 724 14.81 17.94 -6.91
CA GLY A 724 13.90 17.02 -6.24
C GLY A 724 13.82 15.68 -6.98
N THR A 725 13.90 14.57 -6.22
CA THR A 725 13.84 13.20 -6.74
C THR A 725 12.69 12.40 -6.14
N GLY A 726 11.91 13.02 -5.27
CA GLY A 726 10.63 12.60 -4.70
C GLY A 726 9.70 13.79 -4.58
N VAL A 727 8.41 13.53 -4.42
CA VAL A 727 7.39 14.57 -4.14
C VAL A 727 7.62 15.13 -2.74
N TRP A 728 7.56 16.44 -2.61
CA TRP A 728 7.81 17.16 -1.37
C TRP A 728 6.55 17.32 -0.54
N GLU A 729 6.72 17.66 0.75
CA GLU A 729 5.62 17.98 1.66
C GLU A 729 5.06 19.38 1.37
N GLU A 730 5.93 20.36 1.15
CA GLU A 730 5.57 21.72 0.82
C GLU A 730 6.14 22.13 -0.55
N TRP A 731 5.38 22.93 -1.32
CA TRP A 731 5.78 23.34 -2.66
C TRP A 731 7.12 24.08 -2.74
N ASP A 732 7.54 24.73 -1.66
CA ASP A 732 8.79 25.47 -1.58
C ASP A 732 10.00 24.65 -1.08
N GLY A 733 9.80 23.36 -0.83
CA GLY A 733 10.84 22.46 -0.32
C GLY A 733 11.01 22.51 1.19
N GLY A 734 10.03 23.01 1.93
CA GLY A 734 9.99 22.87 3.39
C GLY A 734 9.74 21.44 3.83
N ARG A 735 10.24 21.04 5.00
CA ARG A 735 10.06 19.74 5.65
C ARG A 735 10.55 18.57 4.83
N SER A 736 9.76 17.48 4.65
CA SER A 736 10.17 16.24 4.00
C SER A 736 10.24 16.36 2.47
N HIS A 737 11.28 15.77 1.86
CA HIS A 737 11.44 15.68 0.40
C HIS A 737 10.99 14.34 -0.17
N LEU A 738 10.30 13.52 0.64
CA LEU A 738 9.64 12.29 0.24
C LEU A 738 8.31 12.20 0.98
N HIS A 739 7.26 12.78 0.39
CA HIS A 739 5.97 12.96 1.05
C HIS A 739 4.78 12.65 0.14
N ASN A 740 3.65 12.29 0.75
CA ASN A 740 2.44 11.87 0.02
C ASN A 740 1.51 13.01 -0.41
N CYS A 741 1.84 14.27 -0.11
CA CYS A 741 0.95 15.43 -0.30
C CYS A 741 0.38 15.58 -1.71
N TYR A 742 1.20 15.45 -2.76
CA TYR A 742 0.79 15.81 -4.11
C TYR A 742 0.75 14.62 -5.08
N ASN A 743 0.72 13.40 -4.56
CA ASN A 743 0.69 12.20 -5.38
C ASN A 743 -0.64 12.00 -6.13
N GLY A 744 -1.70 12.73 -5.78
CA GLY A 744 -3.02 12.63 -6.41
C GLY A 744 -3.02 12.86 -7.92
N ILE A 745 -2.05 13.61 -8.45
CA ILE A 745 -1.89 13.81 -9.89
C ILE A 745 -1.60 12.52 -10.65
N GLY A 746 -1.08 11.48 -10.00
CA GLY A 746 -0.72 10.22 -10.64
C GLY A 746 -1.89 9.51 -11.32
N SER A 747 -3.12 9.62 -10.80
CA SER A 747 -4.31 9.04 -11.40
C SER A 747 -4.66 9.66 -12.77
N TRP A 748 -4.29 10.93 -13.01
CA TRP A 748 -4.53 11.61 -14.27
C TRP A 748 -3.85 10.93 -15.46
N PHE A 749 -2.64 10.39 -15.27
CA PHE A 749 -1.90 9.68 -16.31
C PHE A 749 -2.65 8.44 -16.81
N TYR A 750 -3.41 7.78 -15.95
CA TYR A 750 -4.18 6.57 -16.26
C TYR A 750 -5.59 6.88 -16.73
N GLN A 751 -6.31 7.72 -15.98
CA GLN A 751 -7.74 7.94 -16.18
C GLN A 751 -8.05 9.02 -17.20
N ALA A 752 -7.19 10.05 -17.33
CA ALA A 752 -7.35 11.07 -18.36
C ALA A 752 -6.52 10.78 -19.61
N LEU A 753 -5.16 10.77 -19.50
CA LEU A 753 -4.30 10.56 -20.67
C LEU A 753 -4.48 9.17 -21.28
N GLY A 754 -4.53 8.11 -20.45
CA GLY A 754 -4.89 6.75 -20.87
C GLY A 754 -6.36 6.57 -21.17
N GLY A 755 -7.22 7.40 -20.58
CA GLY A 755 -8.66 7.35 -20.69
C GLY A 755 -9.30 6.05 -20.17
N ILE A 756 -8.60 5.32 -19.27
CA ILE A 756 -9.04 4.01 -18.78
C ILE A 756 -9.95 4.22 -17.56
N ILE A 757 -11.27 4.24 -17.80
CA ILE A 757 -12.28 4.55 -16.78
C ILE A 757 -13.12 3.30 -16.52
N PRO A 758 -13.18 2.77 -15.26
CA PRO A 758 -14.05 1.63 -14.95
C PRO A 758 -15.53 2.03 -15.02
N THR A 759 -16.33 1.18 -15.65
CA THR A 759 -17.80 1.28 -15.68
C THR A 759 -18.48 0.13 -14.93
N ALA A 760 -17.68 -0.88 -14.53
CA ALA A 760 -18.10 -1.94 -13.62
C ALA A 760 -16.95 -2.29 -12.66
N PRO A 761 -17.24 -2.79 -11.45
CA PRO A 761 -16.24 -3.16 -10.46
C PRO A 761 -15.21 -4.16 -11.00
N GLY A 762 -13.97 -4.03 -10.53
CA GLY A 762 -12.85 -4.85 -10.95
C GLY A 762 -12.37 -4.56 -12.38
N TYR A 763 -12.81 -3.46 -12.98
CA TYR A 763 -12.52 -3.16 -14.40
C TYR A 763 -13.08 -4.20 -15.38
N ARG A 764 -14.11 -4.94 -14.99
CA ARG A 764 -14.77 -5.90 -15.88
C ARG A 764 -15.35 -5.24 -17.12
N GLN A 765 -15.81 -4.01 -16.97
CA GLN A 765 -16.20 -3.13 -18.06
C GLN A 765 -15.46 -1.80 -17.89
N VAL A 766 -14.94 -1.29 -18.99
CA VAL A 766 -14.25 -0.01 -19.02
C VAL A 766 -14.73 0.84 -20.18
N ARG A 767 -14.63 2.13 -20.01
CA ARG A 767 -14.71 3.08 -21.13
C ARG A 767 -13.30 3.58 -21.40
N ILE A 768 -12.88 3.59 -22.66
CA ILE A 768 -11.58 4.08 -23.08
C ILE A 768 -11.78 5.35 -23.90
N VAL A 769 -11.39 6.49 -23.27
CA VAL A 769 -11.55 7.83 -23.81
C VAL A 769 -10.28 8.64 -23.50
N PRO A 770 -9.17 8.39 -24.22
CA PRO A 770 -7.93 9.11 -23.99
C PRO A 770 -8.10 10.60 -24.28
N GLN A 771 -7.82 11.43 -23.28
CA GLN A 771 -7.83 12.90 -23.38
C GLN A 771 -6.38 13.36 -23.57
N VAL A 772 -5.92 13.42 -24.84
CA VAL A 772 -4.53 13.80 -25.14
C VAL A 772 -4.45 15.28 -25.45
N PRO A 773 -3.74 16.08 -24.62
CA PRO A 773 -3.61 17.52 -24.79
C PRO A 773 -2.97 17.91 -26.13
N GLU A 774 -3.30 19.11 -26.59
CA GLU A 774 -2.63 19.70 -27.76
C GLU A 774 -1.13 19.84 -27.52
N GLY A 775 -0.32 19.39 -28.48
CA GLY A 775 1.15 19.36 -28.37
C GLY A 775 1.73 18.05 -27.83
N LEU A 776 0.91 17.11 -27.35
CA LEU A 776 1.35 15.77 -26.99
C LEU A 776 1.16 14.82 -28.18
N GLU A 777 2.27 14.36 -28.79
CA GLU A 777 2.23 13.54 -30.01
C GLU A 777 1.69 12.14 -29.75
N TRP A 778 2.19 11.49 -28.70
CA TRP A 778 1.78 10.15 -28.33
C TRP A 778 1.78 9.93 -26.83
N VAL A 779 0.97 8.98 -26.38
CA VAL A 779 0.89 8.49 -25.01
C VAL A 779 0.72 6.97 -25.02
N ARG A 780 1.44 6.28 -24.14
CA ARG A 780 1.27 4.85 -23.82
C ARG A 780 1.02 4.69 -22.35
N VAL A 781 -0.07 3.99 -22.02
CA VAL A 781 -0.49 3.73 -20.63
C VAL A 781 -0.81 2.26 -20.48
N THR A 782 -0.29 1.63 -19.44
CA THR A 782 -0.70 0.29 -19.03
C THR A 782 -1.22 0.35 -17.60
N ARG A 783 -2.47 -0.09 -17.41
CA ARG A 783 -3.08 -0.24 -16.09
C ARG A 783 -3.32 -1.70 -15.77
N ASN A 784 -2.86 -2.13 -14.59
CA ASN A 784 -3.14 -3.48 -14.12
C ASN A 784 -4.57 -3.60 -13.59
N THR A 785 -5.24 -4.70 -13.93
CA THR A 785 -6.57 -5.04 -13.41
C THR A 785 -6.58 -6.47 -12.85
N PRO A 786 -7.60 -6.86 -12.08
CA PRO A 786 -7.74 -8.25 -11.62
C PRO A 786 -7.79 -9.28 -12.77
N TYR A 787 -8.12 -8.85 -13.98
CA TYR A 787 -8.20 -9.70 -15.17
C TYR A 787 -6.91 -9.72 -15.99
N GLY A 788 -6.04 -8.74 -15.79
CA GLY A 788 -4.80 -8.53 -16.54
C GLY A 788 -4.61 -7.06 -16.93
N PRO A 789 -3.51 -6.72 -17.62
CA PRO A 789 -3.22 -5.36 -18.03
C PRO A 789 -4.15 -4.89 -19.16
N ILE A 790 -4.62 -3.65 -19.05
CA ILE A 790 -5.19 -2.88 -20.15
C ILE A 790 -4.10 -1.93 -20.62
N THR A 791 -3.74 -2.00 -21.92
CA THR A 791 -2.76 -1.08 -22.51
C THR A 791 -3.46 -0.19 -23.54
N VAL A 792 -3.23 1.11 -23.45
CA VAL A 792 -3.70 2.11 -24.39
C VAL A 792 -2.50 2.82 -24.97
N TYR A 793 -2.36 2.81 -26.30
CA TYR A 793 -1.37 3.61 -27.01
C TYR A 793 -2.09 4.50 -28.02
N ARG A 794 -1.93 5.79 -27.89
CA ARG A 794 -2.45 6.78 -28.83
C ARG A 794 -1.33 7.56 -29.48
N ASN A 795 -1.38 7.69 -30.81
CA ASN A 795 -0.44 8.48 -31.59
C ASN A 795 -1.23 9.22 -32.69
N GLY A 796 -1.40 10.52 -32.54
CA GLY A 796 -2.27 11.31 -33.39
C GLY A 796 -3.70 10.77 -33.40
N SER A 797 -4.19 10.37 -34.58
CA SER A 797 -5.51 9.74 -34.77
C SER A 797 -5.49 8.22 -34.65
N SER A 798 -4.34 7.59 -34.43
CA SER A 798 -4.25 6.14 -34.20
C SER A 798 -4.43 5.81 -32.73
N LEU A 799 -5.28 4.82 -32.43
CA LEU A 799 -5.50 4.28 -31.11
C LEU A 799 -5.33 2.76 -31.13
N GLU A 800 -4.32 2.29 -30.42
CA GLU A 800 -4.12 0.85 -30.20
C GLU A 800 -4.53 0.53 -28.75
N VAL A 801 -5.35 -0.51 -28.59
CA VAL A 801 -5.85 -0.93 -27.28
C VAL A 801 -5.67 -2.43 -27.12
N GLU A 802 -5.03 -2.83 -26.03
CA GLU A 802 -4.96 -4.22 -25.60
C GLU A 802 -5.89 -4.43 -24.40
N ILE A 803 -6.82 -5.39 -24.54
CA ILE A 803 -7.86 -5.69 -23.56
C ILE A 803 -7.67 -7.14 -23.09
N PRO A 804 -7.52 -7.40 -21.77
CA PRO A 804 -7.34 -8.76 -21.27
C PRO A 804 -8.65 -9.58 -21.29
N VAL A 805 -8.52 -10.90 -21.21
CA VAL A 805 -9.66 -11.82 -21.14
C VAL A 805 -10.51 -11.53 -19.89
N GLY A 806 -11.82 -11.45 -20.06
CA GLY A 806 -12.78 -11.12 -18.99
C GLY A 806 -13.14 -9.64 -18.90
N VAL A 807 -12.48 -8.78 -19.68
CA VAL A 807 -12.78 -7.34 -19.77
C VAL A 807 -13.45 -7.01 -21.10
N THR A 808 -14.39 -6.09 -21.06
CA THR A 808 -14.97 -5.43 -22.23
C THR A 808 -14.72 -3.92 -22.17
N ALA A 809 -14.40 -3.32 -23.31
CA ALA A 809 -14.17 -1.88 -23.40
C ALA A 809 -15.18 -1.22 -24.34
N GLU A 810 -15.76 -0.12 -23.90
CA GLU A 810 -16.48 0.80 -24.77
C GLU A 810 -15.50 1.85 -25.33
N ILE A 811 -15.39 1.91 -26.66
CA ILE A 811 -14.54 2.85 -27.39
C ILE A 811 -15.37 3.49 -28.48
N GLN A 812 -15.53 4.81 -28.45
CA GLN A 812 -16.36 5.57 -29.43
C GLN A 812 -17.77 4.97 -29.61
N GLY A 813 -18.42 4.59 -28.50
CA GLY A 813 -19.78 4.02 -28.49
C GLY A 813 -19.89 2.58 -29.02
N LYS A 814 -18.78 1.90 -29.27
CA LYS A 814 -18.75 0.48 -29.68
C LYS A 814 -18.09 -0.36 -28.59
N THR A 815 -18.61 -1.57 -28.39
CA THR A 815 -18.06 -2.51 -27.40
C THR A 815 -17.05 -3.45 -28.06
N PHE A 816 -15.89 -3.59 -27.43
CA PHE A 816 -14.78 -4.47 -27.81
C PHE A 816 -14.53 -5.50 -26.70
N GLY A 817 -14.34 -6.75 -27.06
CA GLY A 817 -13.86 -7.80 -26.17
C GLY A 817 -12.35 -7.80 -26.06
N ASN A 818 -11.80 -8.82 -25.38
CA ASN A 818 -10.35 -8.99 -25.25
C ASN A 818 -9.66 -9.12 -26.62
N GLY A 819 -8.39 -8.74 -26.65
CA GLY A 819 -7.55 -8.75 -27.83
C GLY A 819 -6.82 -7.45 -28.07
N HIS A 820 -6.16 -7.37 -29.19
CA HIS A 820 -5.44 -6.17 -29.65
C HIS A 820 -6.25 -5.48 -30.76
N TRP A 821 -6.54 -4.22 -30.58
CA TRP A 821 -7.42 -3.43 -31.46
C TRP A 821 -6.68 -2.19 -31.96
N ASN A 822 -6.68 -1.98 -33.28
CA ASN A 822 -6.17 -0.79 -33.93
C ASN A 822 -7.35 0.00 -34.52
N LEU A 823 -7.54 1.20 -34.07
CA LEU A 823 -8.70 2.03 -34.35
C LEU A 823 -8.26 3.41 -34.86
N ASN A 824 -9.05 4.00 -35.75
CA ASN A 824 -8.98 5.44 -35.99
C ASN A 824 -9.78 6.16 -34.90
N TYR A 825 -9.14 7.08 -34.21
CA TYR A 825 -9.75 7.81 -33.11
C TYR A 825 -9.91 9.27 -33.48
N PHE A 826 -11.13 9.74 -33.50
CA PHE A 826 -11.49 11.11 -33.79
C PHE A 826 -12.14 11.73 -32.53
N PHE A 827 -11.68 12.90 -32.17
CA PHE A 827 -12.32 13.72 -31.13
C PHE A 827 -13.52 14.44 -31.70
#